data_afc5700a7e8632cd445c0d23296df10a
#
_entry.id   afc5700a7e8632cd445c0d23296df10a
#
_cell.length_a   1.000
_cell.length_b   1.000
_cell.length_c   1.000
_cell.angle_alpha   90.00
_cell.angle_beta   90.00
_cell.angle_gamma   90.00
#
_symmetry.space_group_name_H-M   'P 1'
#
loop_
_entity.id
_entity.type
_entity.pdbx_description
1 polymer ?
#
loop_
_entity_poly.entity_id
_entity_poly.type
_entity_poly.pdbx_seq_one_letter_code
_entity_poly.pdbx_strand_id
1 'polypeptide(L)'
;MKFRYDINGLRAIAVLAVVIFHFTPHWLAGGFAGVDVFFVISGFLMTAIIFNSVENNTFNLFKFYTARANRIFPVLAAMFAVLLVFAWFYLLPNDYRNLAIQVEKSALFISNLFFAKGGGYFDTAEHTKWLLHTWSLSVEWQFYLFFPIIIVILKKYLSFTNLKRVVIGLLLASFIYCIYATSTNSKTAYFLLSSRAWEMLLGGLAFLYPWSLKNKLHQITAQCLGLILIVASYFFISKDIPWPGYMAFVPVFGAYLILVSNYQNNILINNPIFSAIGKWSYSIYVWHWPLVVFGFYFAIVDWWIYGIPLSILLGFLSYQFIEKINFTRYSSWKEIYKVKSIYLLFVVFICAFIVEKTDGMKFHYSPKVLEAIAESNNANPYKCDSNSRNRDVEECQIGNKNNIKAIIIGDSHADSLTTAVASAFDLKNEGIISIATASCPFLVNINIEDRLNNDDCYSINLKRLELIESKKYANIPIILISRLTVYLEGQNDAERVRNEGRKSSLYFANNQKVSKDQLYTLTHKSLADTLCRISKTNPTYITYPVPEFSMNIPKTIAKNLFFNRSTPTTMSYEDYLNRSSKLRDIIQKSAQQCGATTIDPAQVLCPANQCISSYQGRPIYRDGDHLSEYGNKLLTPTFKKTLE
;
A
#
# COMPACT_ATOMS: atom_id res chain seq x y z
N MET A 1 -26.02 -31.15 3.63
CA MET A 1 -24.68 -31.66 4.01
C MET A 1 -24.60 -31.80 5.52
N LYS A 2 -23.97 -32.87 6.03
CA LYS A 2 -23.59 -32.96 7.45
C LYS A 2 -22.53 -31.88 7.75
N PHE A 3 -22.49 -31.40 8.99
CA PHE A 3 -21.50 -30.42 9.42
C PHE A 3 -20.08 -31.03 9.30
N ARG A 4 -19.13 -30.29 8.67
CA ARG A 4 -17.77 -30.69 8.40
C ARG A 4 -16.84 -30.01 9.42
N TYR A 5 -16.43 -30.78 10.46
CA TYR A 5 -15.56 -30.28 11.52
C TYR A 5 -14.17 -29.95 11.01
N ASP A 6 -13.62 -30.73 10.08
CA ASP A 6 -12.34 -30.49 9.42
C ASP A 6 -12.31 -29.14 8.68
N ILE A 7 -13.37 -28.81 7.93
CA ILE A 7 -13.49 -27.49 7.26
C ILE A 7 -13.56 -26.37 8.30
N ASN A 8 -14.32 -26.57 9.36
CA ASN A 8 -14.47 -25.55 10.39
C ASN A 8 -13.15 -25.29 11.14
N GLY A 9 -12.40 -26.34 11.47
CA GLY A 9 -11.06 -26.20 12.08
C GLY A 9 -10.04 -25.58 11.10
N LEU A 10 -10.08 -25.93 9.82
CA LEU A 10 -9.24 -25.32 8.79
C LEU A 10 -9.51 -23.80 8.67
N ARG A 11 -10.77 -23.35 8.78
CA ARG A 11 -11.14 -21.94 8.84
C ARG A 11 -10.55 -21.24 10.07
N ALA A 12 -10.49 -21.93 11.22
CA ALA A 12 -9.87 -21.38 12.43
C ALA A 12 -8.36 -21.17 12.23
N ILE A 13 -7.66 -22.15 11.68
CA ILE A 13 -6.22 -22.08 11.40
C ILE A 13 -5.94 -20.92 10.42
N ALA A 14 -6.73 -20.81 9.35
CA ALA A 14 -6.56 -19.79 8.33
C ALA A 14 -6.79 -18.36 8.88
N VAL A 15 -7.87 -18.13 9.65
CA VAL A 15 -8.13 -16.78 10.19
C VAL A 15 -7.11 -16.38 11.26
N LEU A 16 -6.66 -17.30 12.10
CA LEU A 16 -5.64 -17.00 13.10
C LEU A 16 -4.31 -16.65 12.44
N ALA A 17 -3.91 -17.37 11.38
CA ALA A 17 -2.69 -17.05 10.64
C ALA A 17 -2.75 -15.64 10.02
N VAL A 18 -3.88 -15.27 9.40
CA VAL A 18 -4.08 -13.94 8.84
C VAL A 18 -4.04 -12.85 9.91
N VAL A 19 -4.71 -13.06 11.04
CA VAL A 19 -4.73 -12.09 12.14
C VAL A 19 -3.33 -11.90 12.72
N ILE A 20 -2.63 -13.00 13.05
CA ILE A 20 -1.26 -12.94 13.59
C ILE A 20 -0.33 -12.22 12.61
N PHE A 21 -0.36 -12.55 11.33
CA PHE A 21 0.46 -11.90 10.30
C PHE A 21 0.25 -10.38 10.27
N HIS A 22 -0.99 -9.91 10.32
CA HIS A 22 -1.26 -8.47 10.22
C HIS A 22 -0.88 -7.67 11.47
N PHE A 23 -0.92 -8.28 12.65
CA PHE A 23 -0.47 -7.62 13.89
C PHE A 23 1.04 -7.78 14.14
N THR A 24 1.60 -8.93 13.78
CA THR A 24 2.99 -9.32 14.08
C THR A 24 3.60 -10.15 12.95
N PRO A 25 3.91 -9.51 11.77
CA PRO A 25 4.35 -10.25 10.59
C PRO A 25 5.64 -11.06 10.80
N HIS A 26 6.47 -10.68 11.78
CA HIS A 26 7.69 -11.41 12.14
C HIS A 26 7.44 -12.75 12.85
N TRP A 27 6.25 -12.96 13.46
CA TRP A 27 5.92 -14.24 14.08
C TRP A 27 5.49 -15.29 13.05
N LEU A 28 4.83 -14.86 11.98
CA LEU A 28 4.23 -15.74 11.00
C LEU A 28 4.27 -15.08 9.61
N ALA A 29 5.47 -15.03 9.03
CA ALA A 29 5.76 -14.23 7.82
C ALA A 29 4.87 -14.57 6.61
N GLY A 30 4.45 -15.83 6.47
CA GLY A 30 3.56 -16.31 5.43
C GLY A 30 2.08 -16.41 5.83
N GLY A 31 1.68 -15.83 6.97
CA GLY A 31 0.31 -15.95 7.46
C GLY A 31 -0.77 -15.37 6.53
N PHE A 32 -0.38 -14.47 5.62
CA PHE A 32 -1.26 -13.96 4.56
C PHE A 32 -1.81 -15.06 3.64
N ALA A 33 -1.10 -16.19 3.47
CA ALA A 33 -1.56 -17.36 2.71
C ALA A 33 -2.80 -18.06 3.32
N GLY A 34 -3.20 -17.66 4.53
CA GLY A 34 -4.50 -18.07 5.08
C GLY A 34 -5.69 -17.62 4.22
N VAL A 35 -5.56 -16.54 3.44
CA VAL A 35 -6.58 -16.11 2.47
C VAL A 35 -6.74 -17.13 1.34
N ASP A 36 -5.63 -17.67 0.83
CA ASP A 36 -5.61 -18.71 -0.21
C ASP A 36 -6.34 -19.98 0.28
N VAL A 37 -6.14 -20.36 1.55
CA VAL A 37 -6.86 -21.46 2.19
C VAL A 37 -8.37 -21.16 2.24
N PHE A 38 -8.79 -19.92 2.55
CA PHE A 38 -10.20 -19.54 2.50
C PHE A 38 -10.79 -19.64 1.10
N PHE A 39 -10.07 -19.27 0.07
CA PHE A 39 -10.53 -19.40 -1.32
C PHE A 39 -10.79 -20.86 -1.69
N VAL A 40 -9.92 -21.79 -1.29
CA VAL A 40 -10.14 -23.23 -1.49
C VAL A 40 -11.42 -23.70 -0.78
N ILE A 41 -11.62 -23.32 0.48
CA ILE A 41 -12.82 -23.67 1.25
C ILE A 41 -14.08 -23.13 0.57
N SER A 42 -14.05 -21.86 0.17
CA SER A 42 -15.17 -21.19 -0.49
C SER A 42 -15.51 -21.85 -1.83
N GLY A 43 -14.51 -22.19 -2.60
CA GLY A 43 -14.68 -22.92 -3.86
C GLY A 43 -15.31 -24.30 -3.67
N PHE A 44 -14.86 -25.05 -2.68
CA PHE A 44 -15.45 -26.35 -2.30
C PHE A 44 -16.95 -26.22 -1.97
N LEU A 45 -17.28 -25.30 -1.06
CA LEU A 45 -18.65 -25.13 -0.59
C LEU A 45 -19.59 -24.63 -1.70
N MET A 46 -19.13 -23.68 -2.52
CA MET A 46 -19.96 -23.13 -3.60
C MET A 46 -20.17 -24.15 -4.71
N THR A 47 -19.12 -24.84 -5.12
CA THR A 47 -19.24 -25.91 -6.11
C THR A 47 -20.22 -26.99 -5.64
N ALA A 48 -20.14 -27.38 -4.37
CA ALA A 48 -21.05 -28.36 -3.80
C ALA A 48 -22.53 -27.90 -3.85
N ILE A 49 -22.81 -26.64 -3.50
CA ILE A 49 -24.17 -26.09 -3.55
C ILE A 49 -24.69 -26.02 -4.99
N ILE A 50 -23.86 -25.51 -5.92
CA ILE A 50 -24.27 -25.30 -7.31
C ILE A 50 -24.47 -26.65 -8.01
N PHE A 51 -23.46 -27.52 -7.99
CA PHE A 51 -23.53 -28.79 -8.74
C PHE A 51 -24.62 -29.73 -8.22
N ASN A 52 -24.77 -29.88 -6.89
CA ASN A 52 -25.87 -30.68 -6.35
C ASN A 52 -27.27 -30.15 -6.76
N SER A 53 -27.42 -28.81 -6.76
CA SER A 53 -28.71 -28.22 -7.13
C SER A 53 -28.96 -28.25 -8.65
N VAL A 54 -27.90 -28.11 -9.47
CA VAL A 54 -28.00 -28.23 -10.94
C VAL A 54 -28.28 -29.67 -11.36
N GLU A 55 -27.66 -30.65 -10.71
CA GLU A 55 -27.88 -32.06 -10.97
C GLU A 55 -29.32 -32.46 -10.68
N ASN A 56 -29.89 -31.97 -9.59
CA ASN A 56 -31.27 -32.21 -9.18
C ASN A 56 -32.31 -31.29 -9.86
N ASN A 57 -31.88 -30.43 -10.81
CA ASN A 57 -32.71 -29.42 -11.48
C ASN A 57 -33.47 -28.47 -10.51
N THR A 58 -32.91 -28.22 -9.34
CA THR A 58 -33.51 -27.36 -8.29
C THR A 58 -32.74 -26.03 -8.12
N PHE A 59 -31.74 -25.74 -8.96
CA PHE A 59 -30.93 -24.56 -8.83
C PHE A 59 -31.70 -23.28 -9.18
N ASN A 60 -31.73 -22.35 -8.23
CA ASN A 60 -32.30 -21.01 -8.43
C ASN A 60 -31.25 -19.97 -8.15
N LEU A 61 -30.87 -19.23 -9.18
CA LEU A 61 -29.76 -18.24 -9.17
C LEU A 61 -30.05 -17.09 -8.17
N PHE A 62 -31.28 -16.56 -8.15
CA PHE A 62 -31.67 -15.49 -7.25
C PHE A 62 -31.62 -15.93 -5.78
N LYS A 63 -32.18 -17.13 -5.49
CA LYS A 63 -32.12 -17.72 -4.15
C LYS A 63 -30.68 -17.96 -3.69
N PHE A 64 -29.80 -18.35 -4.60
CA PHE A 64 -28.36 -18.50 -4.31
C PHE A 64 -27.75 -17.17 -3.92
N TYR A 65 -27.97 -16.10 -4.71
CA TYR A 65 -27.40 -14.77 -4.43
C TYR A 65 -27.95 -14.18 -3.12
N THR A 66 -29.27 -14.27 -2.90
CA THR A 66 -29.85 -13.74 -1.65
C THR A 66 -29.35 -14.50 -0.42
N ALA A 67 -29.08 -15.80 -0.53
CA ALA A 67 -28.51 -16.57 0.57
C ALA A 67 -27.05 -16.15 0.89
N ARG A 68 -26.26 -15.77 -0.11
CA ARG A 68 -24.89 -15.25 0.09
C ARG A 68 -24.92 -13.82 0.60
N ALA A 69 -25.76 -12.95 0.02
CA ALA A 69 -25.95 -11.57 0.48
C ALA A 69 -26.37 -11.52 1.94
N ASN A 70 -27.37 -12.32 2.34
CA ASN A 70 -27.84 -12.39 3.73
C ASN A 70 -26.77 -12.84 4.73
N ARG A 71 -25.76 -13.58 4.27
CA ARG A 71 -24.64 -14.02 5.12
C ARG A 71 -23.52 -12.99 5.21
N ILE A 72 -23.21 -12.26 4.10
CA ILE A 72 -22.03 -11.42 3.97
C ILE A 72 -22.36 -9.96 4.28
N PHE A 73 -23.43 -9.41 3.70
CA PHE A 73 -23.73 -7.97 3.73
C PHE A 73 -23.98 -7.40 5.13
N PRO A 74 -24.72 -8.08 6.05
CA PRO A 74 -25.02 -7.48 7.34
C PRO A 74 -23.78 -7.18 8.19
N VAL A 75 -22.79 -8.08 8.21
CA VAL A 75 -21.54 -7.91 8.96
C VAL A 75 -20.69 -6.80 8.35
N LEU A 76 -20.59 -6.75 7.01
CA LEU A 76 -19.89 -5.66 6.30
C LEU A 76 -20.55 -4.31 6.55
N ALA A 77 -21.88 -4.23 6.41
CA ALA A 77 -22.62 -2.99 6.63
C ALA A 77 -22.45 -2.48 8.06
N ALA A 78 -22.47 -3.37 9.05
CA ALA A 78 -22.24 -3.01 10.45
C ALA A 78 -20.82 -2.46 10.67
N MET A 79 -19.80 -3.13 10.14
CA MET A 79 -18.42 -2.66 10.21
C MET A 79 -18.25 -1.29 9.52
N PHE A 80 -18.78 -1.12 8.32
CA PHE A 80 -18.71 0.15 7.59
C PHE A 80 -19.42 1.27 8.37
N ALA A 81 -20.61 1.02 8.92
CA ALA A 81 -21.33 2.00 9.71
C ALA A 81 -20.52 2.43 10.94
N VAL A 82 -19.95 1.47 11.68
CA VAL A 82 -19.09 1.76 12.84
C VAL A 82 -17.87 2.59 12.44
N LEU A 83 -17.23 2.24 11.31
CA LEU A 83 -16.06 2.99 10.84
C LEU A 83 -16.41 4.40 10.36
N LEU A 84 -17.55 4.60 9.69
CA LEU A 84 -17.98 5.95 9.29
C LEU A 84 -18.30 6.82 10.50
N VAL A 85 -18.97 6.27 11.53
CA VAL A 85 -19.21 6.97 12.79
C VAL A 85 -17.90 7.26 13.53
N PHE A 86 -17.00 6.27 13.64
CA PHE A 86 -15.69 6.46 14.22
C PHE A 86 -14.90 7.57 13.50
N ALA A 87 -14.92 7.58 12.17
CA ALA A 87 -14.20 8.54 11.36
C ALA A 87 -14.69 9.99 11.57
N TRP A 88 -15.99 10.19 11.80
CA TRP A 88 -16.56 11.50 12.14
C TRP A 88 -15.89 12.13 13.36
N PHE A 89 -15.55 11.33 14.38
CA PHE A 89 -14.95 11.82 15.63
C PHE A 89 -13.42 11.80 15.64
N TYR A 90 -12.77 10.96 14.83
CA TYR A 90 -11.35 10.64 15.01
C TYR A 90 -10.48 10.76 13.76
N LEU A 91 -11.05 10.89 12.58
CA LEU A 91 -10.25 11.04 11.37
C LEU A 91 -10.22 12.50 10.89
N LEU A 92 -9.15 12.84 10.19
CA LEU A 92 -9.04 14.12 9.49
C LEU A 92 -9.83 14.06 8.16
N PRO A 93 -10.24 15.20 7.56
CA PRO A 93 -11.09 15.23 6.37
C PRO A 93 -10.61 14.32 5.24
N ASN A 94 -9.32 14.38 4.90
CA ASN A 94 -8.75 13.57 3.83
C ASN A 94 -8.78 12.07 4.16
N ASP A 95 -8.48 11.69 5.40
CA ASP A 95 -8.53 10.29 5.85
C ASP A 95 -9.99 9.79 5.87
N TYR A 96 -10.94 10.64 6.30
CA TYR A 96 -12.37 10.31 6.31
C TYR A 96 -12.91 10.12 4.88
N ARG A 97 -12.57 11.04 3.97
CA ARG A 97 -12.91 10.90 2.55
C ARG A 97 -12.34 9.62 1.94
N ASN A 98 -11.07 9.31 2.22
CA ASN A 98 -10.43 8.10 1.72
C ASN A 98 -11.09 6.82 2.27
N LEU A 99 -11.48 6.81 3.55
CA LEU A 99 -12.27 5.72 4.12
C LEU A 99 -13.62 5.57 3.40
N ALA A 100 -14.32 6.69 3.16
CA ALA A 100 -15.63 6.68 2.47
C ALA A 100 -15.50 6.07 1.05
N ILE A 101 -14.49 6.46 0.27
CA ILE A 101 -14.21 5.86 -1.04
C ILE A 101 -13.96 4.35 -0.90
N GLN A 102 -13.21 3.92 0.11
CA GLN A 102 -12.98 2.49 0.34
C GLN A 102 -14.26 1.75 0.71
N VAL A 103 -15.15 2.36 1.50
CA VAL A 103 -16.48 1.80 1.81
C VAL A 103 -17.30 1.62 0.54
N GLU A 104 -17.36 2.63 -0.34
CA GLU A 104 -18.07 2.54 -1.62
C GLU A 104 -17.57 1.38 -2.49
N LYS A 105 -16.23 1.30 -2.69
CA LYS A 105 -15.63 0.25 -3.52
C LYS A 105 -15.83 -1.13 -2.91
N SER A 106 -15.81 -1.23 -1.58
CA SER A 106 -16.05 -2.48 -0.86
C SER A 106 -17.53 -2.90 -0.89
N ALA A 107 -18.45 -1.97 -0.75
CA ALA A 107 -19.89 -2.23 -0.85
C ALA A 107 -20.31 -2.67 -2.26
N LEU A 108 -19.63 -2.21 -3.29
CA LEU A 108 -19.80 -2.63 -4.69
C LEU A 108 -19.02 -3.91 -5.03
N PHE A 109 -18.24 -4.46 -4.12
CA PHE A 109 -17.35 -5.61 -4.34
C PHE A 109 -16.38 -5.45 -5.51
N ILE A 110 -15.83 -4.23 -5.66
CA ILE A 110 -14.78 -3.87 -6.62
C ILE A 110 -13.52 -3.29 -5.93
N SER A 111 -13.41 -3.48 -4.61
CA SER A 111 -12.25 -2.97 -3.85
C SER A 111 -10.93 -3.60 -4.30
N ASN A 112 -10.95 -4.84 -4.77
CA ASN A 112 -9.79 -5.50 -5.37
C ASN A 112 -9.27 -4.75 -6.61
N LEU A 113 -10.14 -4.29 -7.50
CA LEU A 113 -9.77 -3.50 -8.68
C LEU A 113 -9.29 -2.10 -8.29
N PHE A 114 -9.86 -1.53 -7.23
CA PHE A 114 -9.44 -0.25 -6.69
C PHE A 114 -8.03 -0.32 -6.09
N PHE A 115 -7.76 -1.30 -5.24
CA PHE A 115 -6.45 -1.46 -4.60
C PHE A 115 -5.36 -1.92 -5.57
N ALA A 116 -5.70 -2.66 -6.62
CA ALA A 116 -4.75 -3.03 -7.69
C ALA A 116 -4.13 -1.82 -8.41
N LYS A 117 -4.85 -0.69 -8.47
CA LYS A 117 -4.37 0.56 -9.09
C LYS A 117 -3.52 1.42 -8.14
N GLY A 118 -3.64 1.22 -6.84
CA GLY A 118 -3.08 2.09 -5.81
C GLY A 118 -1.82 1.57 -5.11
N GLY A 119 -1.00 0.77 -5.77
CA GLY A 119 0.18 0.11 -5.19
C GLY A 119 -0.07 -1.35 -4.79
N GLY A 120 0.95 -2.05 -4.31
CA GLY A 120 0.85 -3.45 -3.93
C GLY A 120 0.16 -3.68 -2.58
N TYR A 121 -0.16 -4.94 -2.30
CA TYR A 121 -0.70 -5.34 -1.00
C TYR A 121 0.33 -5.19 0.12
N PHE A 122 1.60 -5.46 -0.17
CA PHE A 122 2.73 -5.34 0.78
C PHE A 122 3.43 -3.98 0.71
N ASP A 123 2.77 -2.94 0.19
CA ASP A 123 3.30 -1.59 0.14
C ASP A 123 3.33 -0.95 1.53
N THR A 124 4.31 -0.09 1.79
CA THR A 124 4.44 0.65 3.06
C THR A 124 3.22 1.49 3.44
N ALA A 125 2.42 1.89 2.44
CA ALA A 125 1.16 2.60 2.64
C ALA A 125 -0.05 1.68 2.95
N GLU A 126 0.12 0.38 3.18
CA GLU A 126 -1.01 -0.53 3.43
C GLU A 126 -1.81 -0.14 4.67
N HIS A 127 -1.16 0.27 5.75
CA HIS A 127 -1.78 0.66 7.01
C HIS A 127 -2.54 2.00 6.96
N THR A 128 -2.48 2.72 5.84
CA THR A 128 -3.35 3.89 5.60
C THR A 128 -4.70 3.50 4.99
N LYS A 129 -4.85 2.25 4.56
CA LYS A 129 -6.03 1.73 3.85
C LYS A 129 -6.93 0.96 4.81
N TRP A 130 -7.89 1.63 5.45
CA TRP A 130 -8.79 1.08 6.47
C TRP A 130 -9.54 -0.20 6.08
N LEU A 131 -9.78 -0.41 4.80
CA LEU A 131 -10.56 -1.53 4.27
C LEU A 131 -9.78 -2.39 3.26
N LEU A 132 -8.43 -2.37 3.29
CA LEU A 132 -7.62 -3.13 2.35
C LEU A 132 -8.05 -4.60 2.27
N HIS A 133 -8.27 -5.26 3.41
CA HIS A 133 -8.63 -6.69 3.50
C HIS A 133 -9.90 -7.06 2.72
N THR A 134 -10.79 -6.10 2.42
CA THR A 134 -12.04 -6.36 1.66
C THR A 134 -11.78 -6.75 0.21
N TRP A 135 -10.53 -6.60 -0.28
CA TRP A 135 -10.16 -7.06 -1.61
C TRP A 135 -10.47 -8.54 -1.83
N SER A 136 -10.18 -9.39 -0.85
CA SER A 136 -10.43 -10.83 -0.95
C SER A 136 -11.92 -11.17 -0.99
N LEU A 137 -12.73 -10.46 -0.21
CA LEU A 137 -14.19 -10.59 -0.24
C LEU A 137 -14.77 -10.14 -1.58
N SER A 138 -14.15 -9.13 -2.22
CA SER A 138 -14.54 -8.72 -3.58
C SER A 138 -14.22 -9.80 -4.61
N VAL A 139 -13.05 -10.42 -4.56
CA VAL A 139 -12.67 -11.55 -5.43
C VAL A 139 -13.61 -12.73 -5.21
N GLU A 140 -13.91 -13.07 -3.94
CA GLU A 140 -14.81 -14.15 -3.58
C GLU A 140 -16.24 -13.90 -4.09
N TRP A 141 -16.75 -12.66 -3.92
CA TRP A 141 -18.07 -12.27 -4.40
C TRP A 141 -18.16 -12.29 -5.94
N GLN A 142 -17.14 -11.84 -6.63
CA GLN A 142 -17.05 -11.92 -8.10
C GLN A 142 -17.09 -13.37 -8.57
N PHE A 143 -16.38 -14.29 -7.90
CA PHE A 143 -16.48 -15.72 -8.18
C PHE A 143 -17.91 -16.24 -7.95
N TYR A 144 -18.57 -15.85 -6.85
CA TYR A 144 -19.96 -16.24 -6.58
C TYR A 144 -20.93 -15.69 -7.61
N LEU A 145 -20.63 -14.55 -8.21
CA LEU A 145 -21.46 -13.96 -9.27
C LEU A 145 -21.30 -14.72 -10.59
N PHE A 146 -20.07 -14.94 -11.04
CA PHE A 146 -19.81 -15.46 -12.39
C PHE A 146 -19.87 -16.98 -12.47
N PHE A 147 -19.34 -17.69 -11.48
CA PHE A 147 -19.23 -19.15 -11.55
C PHE A 147 -20.60 -19.86 -11.72
N PRO A 148 -21.67 -19.57 -10.95
CA PRO A 148 -22.95 -20.21 -11.15
C PRO A 148 -23.58 -19.89 -12.51
N ILE A 149 -23.40 -18.66 -13.03
CA ILE A 149 -23.90 -18.28 -14.36
C ILE A 149 -23.25 -19.15 -15.43
N ILE A 150 -21.91 -19.26 -15.39
CA ILE A 150 -21.13 -20.09 -16.34
C ILE A 150 -21.63 -21.56 -16.29
N ILE A 151 -21.77 -22.12 -15.09
CA ILE A 151 -22.21 -23.52 -14.92
C ILE A 151 -23.63 -23.74 -15.46
N VAL A 152 -24.57 -22.84 -15.16
CA VAL A 152 -25.97 -22.94 -15.63
C VAL A 152 -26.06 -22.79 -17.16
N ILE A 153 -25.32 -21.89 -17.76
CA ILE A 153 -25.29 -21.72 -19.22
C ILE A 153 -24.71 -22.98 -19.88
N LEU A 154 -23.54 -23.42 -19.42
CA LEU A 154 -22.87 -24.58 -20.01
C LEU A 154 -23.62 -25.89 -19.82
N LYS A 155 -24.41 -26.03 -18.74
CA LYS A 155 -25.25 -27.19 -18.51
C LYS A 155 -26.31 -27.41 -19.61
N LYS A 156 -26.73 -26.33 -20.30
CA LYS A 156 -27.68 -26.43 -21.42
C LYS A 156 -27.09 -27.15 -22.64
N TYR A 157 -25.75 -27.09 -22.80
CA TYR A 157 -25.07 -27.60 -23.98
C TYR A 157 -24.14 -28.79 -23.69
N LEU A 158 -23.76 -29.01 -22.43
CA LEU A 158 -22.77 -30.01 -22.05
C LEU A 158 -23.39 -31.08 -21.13
N SER A 159 -22.90 -32.32 -21.28
CA SER A 159 -23.14 -33.38 -20.29
C SER A 159 -22.50 -33.02 -18.96
N PHE A 160 -23.00 -33.61 -17.87
CA PHE A 160 -22.48 -33.36 -16.52
C PHE A 160 -20.99 -33.71 -16.39
N THR A 161 -20.56 -34.78 -17.07
CA THR A 161 -19.15 -35.18 -17.15
C THR A 161 -18.30 -34.13 -17.85
N ASN A 162 -18.75 -33.60 -18.99
CA ASN A 162 -18.04 -32.55 -19.71
C ASN A 162 -18.00 -31.23 -18.94
N LEU A 163 -19.07 -30.90 -18.21
CA LEU A 163 -19.13 -29.76 -17.32
C LEU A 163 -18.03 -29.83 -16.24
N LYS A 164 -17.83 -31.01 -15.62
CA LYS A 164 -16.72 -31.23 -14.67
C LYS A 164 -15.35 -31.03 -15.34
N ARG A 165 -15.17 -31.46 -16.61
CA ARG A 165 -13.92 -31.25 -17.36
C ARG A 165 -13.66 -29.76 -17.65
N VAL A 166 -14.71 -28.98 -17.92
CA VAL A 166 -14.57 -27.52 -18.08
C VAL A 166 -14.03 -26.87 -16.82
N VAL A 167 -14.45 -27.30 -15.63
CA VAL A 167 -13.90 -26.77 -14.37
C VAL A 167 -12.40 -27.03 -14.27
N ILE A 168 -11.90 -28.20 -14.73
CA ILE A 168 -10.46 -28.49 -14.79
C ILE A 168 -9.76 -27.55 -15.79
N GLY A 169 -10.35 -27.34 -16.97
CA GLY A 169 -9.80 -26.41 -17.97
C GLY A 169 -9.69 -24.98 -17.47
N LEU A 170 -10.74 -24.48 -16.78
CA LEU A 170 -10.74 -23.15 -16.16
C LEU A 170 -9.70 -23.02 -15.05
N LEU A 171 -9.53 -24.09 -14.23
CA LEU A 171 -8.48 -24.12 -13.19
C LEU A 171 -7.09 -23.98 -13.82
N LEU A 172 -6.78 -24.82 -14.82
CA LEU A 172 -5.47 -24.79 -15.47
C LEU A 172 -5.21 -23.44 -16.16
N ALA A 173 -6.20 -22.89 -16.87
CA ALA A 173 -6.09 -21.59 -17.50
C ALA A 173 -5.82 -20.47 -16.49
N SER A 174 -6.56 -20.44 -15.37
CA SER A 174 -6.37 -19.46 -14.31
C SER A 174 -5.02 -19.62 -13.60
N PHE A 175 -4.54 -20.86 -13.38
CA PHE A 175 -3.25 -21.11 -12.74
C PHE A 175 -2.07 -20.69 -13.64
N ILE A 176 -2.12 -21.03 -14.93
CA ILE A 176 -1.11 -20.59 -15.92
C ILE A 176 -1.10 -19.05 -15.99
N TYR A 177 -2.28 -18.42 -16.05
CA TYR A 177 -2.39 -16.97 -16.03
C TYR A 177 -1.84 -16.37 -14.73
N CYS A 178 -2.07 -17.01 -13.58
CA CYS A 178 -1.53 -16.59 -12.29
C CYS A 178 0.01 -16.52 -12.33
N ILE A 179 0.68 -17.56 -12.82
CA ILE A 179 2.14 -17.60 -12.92
C ILE A 179 2.64 -16.50 -13.85
N TYR A 180 2.03 -16.34 -15.02
CA TYR A 180 2.38 -15.30 -15.98
C TYR A 180 2.17 -13.89 -15.41
N ALA A 181 0.99 -13.62 -14.87
CA ALA A 181 0.67 -12.30 -14.33
C ALA A 181 1.54 -11.92 -13.14
N THR A 182 1.90 -12.89 -12.29
CA THR A 182 2.79 -12.65 -11.15
C THR A 182 4.22 -12.34 -11.59
N SER A 183 4.71 -12.98 -12.64
CA SER A 183 6.06 -12.71 -13.18
C SER A 183 6.15 -11.33 -13.85
N THR A 184 5.05 -10.83 -14.42
CA THR A 184 5.02 -9.52 -15.08
C THR A 184 4.69 -8.38 -14.14
N ASN A 185 3.69 -8.55 -13.26
CA ASN A 185 3.25 -7.55 -12.28
C ASN A 185 2.60 -8.22 -11.08
N SER A 186 3.39 -8.66 -10.12
CA SER A 186 2.91 -9.35 -8.91
C SER A 186 1.93 -8.48 -8.08
N LYS A 187 2.14 -7.16 -8.04
CA LYS A 187 1.28 -6.21 -7.31
C LYS A 187 -0.17 -6.25 -7.83
N THR A 188 -0.33 -6.22 -9.15
CA THR A 188 -1.67 -6.29 -9.76
C THR A 188 -2.24 -7.71 -9.70
N ALA A 189 -1.41 -8.73 -9.99
CA ALA A 189 -1.81 -10.14 -9.96
C ALA A 189 -2.40 -10.57 -8.60
N TYR A 190 -1.92 -9.98 -7.51
CA TYR A 190 -2.39 -10.27 -6.16
C TYR A 190 -3.91 -10.08 -6.00
N PHE A 191 -4.48 -9.06 -6.64
CA PHE A 191 -5.86 -8.61 -6.45
C PHE A 191 -6.87 -9.14 -7.47
N LEU A 192 -6.43 -9.69 -8.61
CA LEU A 192 -7.35 -10.03 -9.69
C LEU A 192 -8.02 -11.39 -9.50
N LEU A 193 -9.31 -11.48 -9.81
CA LEU A 193 -10.02 -12.76 -9.83
C LEU A 193 -9.37 -13.76 -10.81
N SER A 194 -8.94 -13.31 -11.98
CA SER A 194 -8.34 -14.18 -13.00
C SER A 194 -7.08 -14.92 -12.55
N SER A 195 -6.27 -14.30 -11.68
CA SER A 195 -5.06 -14.90 -11.09
C SER A 195 -5.32 -15.68 -9.80
N ARG A 196 -6.54 -15.62 -9.24
CA ARG A 196 -6.92 -16.23 -7.97
C ARG A 196 -8.02 -17.30 -8.11
N ALA A 197 -8.76 -17.31 -9.23
CA ALA A 197 -9.90 -18.22 -9.41
C ALA A 197 -9.50 -19.71 -9.34
N TRP A 198 -8.27 -20.06 -9.75
CA TRP A 198 -7.76 -21.43 -9.67
C TRP A 198 -7.76 -22.01 -8.24
N GLU A 199 -7.56 -21.17 -7.21
CA GLU A 199 -7.59 -21.60 -5.81
C GLU A 199 -9.00 -22.06 -5.42
N MET A 200 -10.03 -21.29 -5.79
CA MET A 200 -11.43 -21.66 -5.58
C MET A 200 -11.83 -22.86 -6.45
N LEU A 201 -11.37 -22.91 -7.70
CA LEU A 201 -11.64 -24.02 -8.60
C LEU A 201 -10.98 -25.32 -8.13
N LEU A 202 -9.77 -25.27 -7.52
CA LEU A 202 -9.15 -26.44 -6.91
C LEU A 202 -9.98 -26.95 -5.72
N GLY A 203 -10.50 -26.06 -4.89
CA GLY A 203 -11.48 -26.42 -3.87
C GLY A 203 -12.73 -27.08 -4.46
N GLY A 204 -13.22 -26.56 -5.58
CA GLY A 204 -14.31 -27.16 -6.34
C GLY A 204 -14.00 -28.57 -6.84
N LEU A 205 -12.75 -28.84 -7.30
CA LEU A 205 -12.34 -30.18 -7.70
C LEU A 205 -12.35 -31.18 -6.55
N ALA A 206 -12.03 -30.76 -5.33
CA ALA A 206 -12.12 -31.63 -4.15
C ALA A 206 -13.55 -32.17 -3.92
N PHE A 207 -14.57 -31.39 -4.34
CA PHE A 207 -15.96 -31.83 -4.32
C PHE A 207 -16.33 -32.68 -5.56
N LEU A 208 -15.93 -32.26 -6.77
CA LEU A 208 -16.32 -32.91 -8.03
C LEU A 208 -15.66 -34.27 -8.25
N TYR A 209 -14.47 -34.47 -7.70
CA TYR A 209 -13.67 -35.68 -7.81
C TYR A 209 -13.20 -36.11 -6.41
N PRO A 210 -14.14 -36.56 -5.54
CA PRO A 210 -13.81 -36.97 -4.19
C PRO A 210 -12.90 -38.21 -4.21
N TRP A 211 -11.86 -38.19 -3.40
CA TRP A 211 -11.04 -39.38 -3.21
C TRP A 211 -11.77 -40.37 -2.31
N SER A 212 -11.99 -41.59 -2.78
CA SER A 212 -12.60 -42.65 -1.99
C SER A 212 -11.57 -43.32 -1.08
N LEU A 213 -11.00 -42.55 -0.15
CA LEU A 213 -10.03 -43.07 0.82
C LEU A 213 -10.76 -43.94 1.85
N LYS A 214 -10.83 -45.25 1.59
CA LYS A 214 -11.50 -46.25 2.48
C LYS A 214 -10.64 -46.52 3.74
N ASN A 215 -9.33 -46.43 3.63
CA ASN A 215 -8.41 -46.69 4.74
C ASN A 215 -8.26 -45.42 5.62
N LYS A 216 -8.56 -45.56 6.91
CA LYS A 216 -8.41 -44.50 7.92
C LYS A 216 -6.98 -43.93 7.95
N LEU A 217 -5.96 -44.79 7.78
CA LEU A 217 -4.57 -44.35 7.75
C LEU A 217 -4.31 -43.37 6.60
N HIS A 218 -4.80 -43.68 5.38
CA HIS A 218 -4.66 -42.78 4.23
C HIS A 218 -5.38 -41.44 4.44
N GLN A 219 -6.55 -41.45 5.11
CA GLN A 219 -7.26 -40.21 5.45
C GLN A 219 -6.42 -39.35 6.42
N ILE A 220 -5.89 -39.96 7.48
CA ILE A 220 -5.03 -39.27 8.46
C ILE A 220 -3.76 -38.74 7.79
N THR A 221 -3.09 -39.57 6.97
CA THR A 221 -1.86 -39.17 6.30
C THR A 221 -2.10 -37.98 5.36
N ALA A 222 -3.16 -38.02 4.54
CA ALA A 222 -3.51 -36.90 3.65
C ALA A 222 -3.81 -35.63 4.44
N GLN A 223 -4.54 -35.72 5.55
CA GLN A 223 -4.85 -34.58 6.40
C GLN A 223 -3.62 -34.02 7.10
N CYS A 224 -2.74 -34.87 7.65
CA CYS A 224 -1.51 -34.43 8.31
C CYS A 224 -0.55 -33.78 7.29
N LEU A 225 -0.39 -34.36 6.10
CA LEU A 225 0.40 -33.76 5.02
C LEU A 225 -0.16 -32.38 4.63
N GLY A 226 -1.49 -32.28 4.50
CA GLY A 226 -2.14 -31.00 4.21
C GLY A 226 -1.89 -29.95 5.28
N LEU A 227 -1.96 -30.33 6.57
CA LEU A 227 -1.61 -29.43 7.69
C LEU A 227 -0.15 -29.00 7.66
N ILE A 228 0.77 -29.95 7.41
CA ILE A 228 2.21 -29.64 7.34
C ILE A 228 2.48 -28.63 6.22
N LEU A 229 1.91 -28.82 5.04
CA LEU A 229 2.07 -27.89 3.92
C LEU A 229 1.57 -26.48 4.25
N ILE A 230 0.40 -26.37 4.89
CA ILE A 230 -0.18 -25.08 5.29
C ILE A 230 0.68 -24.41 6.35
N VAL A 231 1.03 -25.13 7.42
CA VAL A 231 1.83 -24.57 8.51
C VAL A 231 3.24 -24.20 8.02
N ALA A 232 3.87 -25.05 7.21
CA ALA A 232 5.15 -24.73 6.59
C ALA A 232 5.07 -23.46 5.74
N SER A 233 3.99 -23.29 4.96
CA SER A 233 3.78 -22.05 4.18
C SER A 233 3.75 -20.82 5.07
N TYR A 234 3.12 -20.88 6.25
CA TYR A 234 3.03 -19.74 7.16
C TYR A 234 4.37 -19.32 7.77
N PHE A 235 5.33 -20.25 7.92
CA PHE A 235 6.65 -19.96 8.46
C PHE A 235 7.72 -19.65 7.42
N PHE A 236 7.69 -20.33 6.26
CA PHE A 236 8.76 -20.27 5.27
C PHE A 236 8.49 -19.36 4.07
N ILE A 237 7.24 -18.96 3.83
CA ILE A 237 6.91 -17.97 2.80
C ILE A 237 7.00 -16.58 3.42
N SER A 238 7.52 -15.61 2.68
CA SER A 238 7.59 -14.20 3.09
C SER A 238 7.04 -13.27 2.02
N LYS A 239 6.83 -12.00 2.39
CA LYS A 239 6.40 -10.94 1.47
C LYS A 239 7.40 -10.64 0.33
N ASP A 240 8.64 -11.12 0.46
CA ASP A 240 9.69 -10.90 -0.55
C ASP A 240 9.53 -11.84 -1.76
N ILE A 241 8.72 -12.90 -1.61
CA ILE A 241 8.40 -13.83 -2.70
C ILE A 241 7.26 -13.24 -3.54
N PRO A 242 7.41 -13.14 -4.89
CA PRO A 242 6.33 -12.70 -5.76
C PRO A 242 5.08 -13.57 -5.58
N TRP A 243 3.99 -12.95 -5.10
CA TRP A 243 2.75 -13.64 -4.75
C TRP A 243 1.57 -13.18 -5.64
N PRO A 244 0.63 -14.09 -6.02
CA PRO A 244 0.50 -15.50 -5.60
C PRO A 244 1.47 -16.47 -6.31
N GLY A 245 1.72 -16.32 -7.59
CA GLY A 245 2.64 -17.15 -8.37
C GLY A 245 2.46 -18.66 -8.16
N TYR A 246 3.49 -19.44 -8.47
CA TYR A 246 3.48 -20.89 -8.29
C TYR A 246 3.60 -21.32 -6.82
N MET A 247 4.15 -20.47 -5.94
CA MET A 247 4.33 -20.79 -4.51
C MET A 247 3.01 -20.87 -3.76
N ALA A 248 1.96 -20.17 -4.23
CA ALA A 248 0.61 -20.28 -3.67
C ALA A 248 0.03 -21.72 -3.80
N PHE A 249 0.59 -22.53 -4.69
CA PHE A 249 0.18 -23.93 -4.81
C PHE A 249 0.39 -24.72 -3.51
N VAL A 250 1.40 -24.41 -2.71
CA VAL A 250 1.73 -25.16 -1.49
C VAL A 250 0.59 -25.10 -0.45
N PRO A 251 0.16 -23.92 0.05
CA PRO A 251 -0.96 -23.84 1.01
C PRO A 251 -2.29 -24.26 0.39
N VAL A 252 -2.52 -23.95 -0.88
CA VAL A 252 -3.74 -24.30 -1.63
C VAL A 252 -3.89 -25.82 -1.78
N PHE A 253 -2.80 -26.51 -2.14
CA PHE A 253 -2.79 -27.98 -2.22
C PHE A 253 -2.90 -28.61 -0.82
N GLY A 254 -2.31 -28.01 0.20
CA GLY A 254 -2.49 -28.42 1.59
C GLY A 254 -3.98 -28.39 2.01
N ALA A 255 -4.68 -27.31 1.69
CA ALA A 255 -6.11 -27.20 1.94
C ALA A 255 -6.94 -28.22 1.13
N TYR A 256 -6.58 -28.45 -0.14
CA TYR A 256 -7.18 -29.49 -0.98
C TYR A 256 -7.06 -30.88 -0.34
N LEU A 257 -5.87 -31.27 0.16
CA LEU A 257 -5.65 -32.55 0.83
C LEU A 257 -6.52 -32.72 2.08
N ILE A 258 -6.72 -31.68 2.88
CA ILE A 258 -7.61 -31.73 4.03
C ILE A 258 -9.05 -31.96 3.59
N LEU A 259 -9.51 -31.27 2.54
CA LEU A 259 -10.89 -31.42 2.03
C LEU A 259 -11.18 -32.83 1.51
N VAL A 260 -10.24 -33.42 0.75
CA VAL A 260 -10.42 -34.77 0.16
C VAL A 260 -10.20 -35.88 1.20
N SER A 261 -9.40 -35.64 2.24
CA SER A 261 -9.20 -36.60 3.34
C SER A 261 -10.52 -36.91 4.07
N ASN A 262 -11.37 -35.89 4.22
CA ASN A 262 -12.68 -35.96 4.88
C ASN A 262 -12.63 -36.63 6.26
N TYR A 263 -11.50 -36.49 7.00
CA TYR A 263 -11.33 -37.07 8.32
C TYR A 263 -11.77 -36.11 9.42
N GLN A 264 -12.83 -36.48 10.16
CA GLN A 264 -13.53 -35.58 11.09
C GLN A 264 -13.00 -35.66 12.55
N ASN A 265 -12.24 -36.69 12.90
CA ASN A 265 -11.87 -37.00 14.30
C ASN A 265 -10.44 -36.58 14.67
N ASN A 266 -9.84 -35.65 13.93
CA ASN A 266 -8.50 -35.15 14.25
C ASN A 266 -8.59 -34.07 15.34
N ILE A 267 -8.06 -34.32 16.52
CA ILE A 267 -8.09 -33.40 17.65
C ILE A 267 -7.34 -32.08 17.38
N LEU A 268 -6.34 -32.08 16.48
CA LEU A 268 -5.61 -30.87 16.10
C LEU A 268 -6.50 -29.86 15.37
N ILE A 269 -7.52 -30.35 14.64
CA ILE A 269 -8.43 -29.50 13.86
C ILE A 269 -9.82 -29.44 14.54
N ASN A 270 -10.28 -30.57 15.09
CA ASN A 270 -11.59 -30.69 15.73
C ASN A 270 -11.44 -30.67 17.25
N ASN A 271 -11.29 -29.49 17.82
CA ASN A 271 -11.31 -29.21 19.25
C ASN A 271 -12.29 -28.05 19.54
N PRO A 272 -12.73 -27.83 20.79
CA PRO A 272 -13.70 -26.79 21.13
C PRO A 272 -13.26 -25.39 20.75
N ILE A 273 -11.99 -25.05 20.90
CA ILE A 273 -11.44 -23.72 20.59
C ILE A 273 -11.50 -23.46 19.09
N PHE A 274 -10.95 -24.37 18.28
CA PHE A 274 -10.98 -24.21 16.82
C PHE A 274 -12.39 -24.33 16.25
N SER A 275 -13.26 -25.12 16.91
CA SER A 275 -14.67 -25.18 16.55
C SER A 275 -15.38 -23.84 16.78
N ALA A 276 -15.07 -23.12 17.84
CA ALA A 276 -15.61 -21.79 18.13
C ALA A 276 -15.05 -20.73 17.14
N ILE A 277 -13.73 -20.63 17.04
CA ILE A 277 -13.05 -19.67 16.15
C ILE A 277 -13.44 -19.88 14.69
N GLY A 278 -13.53 -21.12 14.22
CA GLY A 278 -13.92 -21.43 12.85
C GLY A 278 -15.35 -20.99 12.52
N LYS A 279 -16.27 -21.05 13.48
CA LYS A 279 -17.64 -20.50 13.32
C LYS A 279 -17.60 -18.97 13.20
N TRP A 280 -16.74 -18.29 13.94
CA TRP A 280 -16.62 -16.83 13.98
C TRP A 280 -15.66 -16.28 12.93
N SER A 281 -14.97 -17.14 12.18
CA SER A 281 -13.85 -16.78 11.32
C SER A 281 -14.15 -15.67 10.32
N TYR A 282 -15.36 -15.64 9.74
CA TYR A 282 -15.78 -14.55 8.83
C TYR A 282 -15.87 -13.21 9.57
N SER A 283 -16.55 -13.18 10.71
CA SER A 283 -16.67 -11.97 11.52
C SER A 283 -15.31 -11.52 12.07
N ILE A 284 -14.44 -12.44 12.53
CA ILE A 284 -13.07 -12.12 12.94
C ILE A 284 -12.30 -11.49 11.78
N TYR A 285 -12.36 -12.07 10.58
CA TYR A 285 -11.70 -11.55 9.38
C TYR A 285 -12.18 -10.14 9.03
N VAL A 286 -13.46 -9.84 9.17
CA VAL A 286 -14.00 -8.51 8.88
C VAL A 286 -13.51 -7.46 9.88
N TRP A 287 -13.43 -7.77 11.17
CA TRP A 287 -13.09 -6.79 12.21
C TRP A 287 -11.60 -6.62 12.49
N HIS A 288 -10.74 -7.61 12.16
CA HIS A 288 -9.32 -7.54 12.56
C HIS A 288 -8.55 -6.41 11.87
N TRP A 289 -8.75 -6.21 10.56
CA TRP A 289 -7.97 -5.25 9.79
C TRP A 289 -8.22 -3.78 10.20
N PRO A 290 -9.45 -3.31 10.40
CA PRO A 290 -9.68 -1.99 10.99
C PRO A 290 -8.95 -1.78 12.32
N LEU A 291 -8.84 -2.82 13.16
CA LEU A 291 -8.09 -2.74 14.40
C LEU A 291 -6.57 -2.65 14.18
N VAL A 292 -6.04 -3.34 13.17
CA VAL A 292 -4.64 -3.19 12.76
C VAL A 292 -4.38 -1.74 12.37
N VAL A 293 -5.19 -1.19 11.47
CA VAL A 293 -5.05 0.21 11.02
C VAL A 293 -5.23 1.21 12.16
N PHE A 294 -6.15 0.95 13.09
CA PHE A 294 -6.34 1.77 14.29
C PHE A 294 -5.05 1.91 15.10
N GLY A 295 -4.38 0.80 15.39
CA GLY A 295 -3.10 0.82 16.13
C GLY A 295 -2.01 1.64 15.42
N PHE A 296 -1.91 1.49 14.11
CA PHE A 296 -0.97 2.28 13.30
C PHE A 296 -1.36 3.76 13.24
N TYR A 297 -2.63 4.08 13.02
CA TYR A 297 -3.10 5.47 12.91
C TYR A 297 -2.84 6.29 14.18
N PHE A 298 -2.96 5.65 15.35
CA PHE A 298 -2.71 6.28 16.65
C PHE A 298 -1.31 6.02 17.21
N ALA A 299 -0.45 5.32 16.46
CA ALA A 299 0.93 4.98 16.83
C ALA A 299 1.03 4.26 18.20
N ILE A 300 0.09 3.35 18.48
CA ILE A 300 0.05 2.61 19.75
C ILE A 300 1.13 1.52 19.72
N VAL A 301 2.07 1.61 20.65
CA VAL A 301 3.14 0.62 20.81
C VAL A 301 2.54 -0.69 21.32
N ASP A 302 3.07 -1.82 20.83
CA ASP A 302 2.64 -3.18 21.22
C ASP A 302 1.12 -3.41 21.11
N TRP A 303 0.47 -2.74 20.14
CA TRP A 303 -0.97 -2.84 19.92
C TRP A 303 -1.48 -4.26 19.71
N TRP A 304 -0.63 -5.18 19.25
CA TRP A 304 -0.98 -6.59 19.07
C TRP A 304 -1.49 -7.26 20.35
N ILE A 305 -1.01 -6.84 21.53
CA ILE A 305 -1.43 -7.39 22.84
C ILE A 305 -2.95 -7.23 23.04
N TYR A 306 -3.51 -6.09 22.61
CA TYR A 306 -4.92 -5.78 22.72
C TYR A 306 -5.69 -6.07 21.42
N GLY A 307 -5.07 -5.82 20.28
CA GLY A 307 -5.69 -5.90 18.97
C GLY A 307 -6.09 -7.32 18.57
N ILE A 308 -5.23 -8.33 18.85
CA ILE A 308 -5.56 -9.73 18.55
C ILE A 308 -6.76 -10.22 19.40
N PRO A 309 -6.76 -10.11 20.75
CA PRO A 309 -7.91 -10.49 21.55
C PRO A 309 -9.19 -9.70 21.19
N LEU A 310 -9.07 -8.40 20.92
CA LEU A 310 -10.20 -7.57 20.53
C LEU A 310 -10.77 -7.99 19.16
N SER A 311 -9.94 -8.42 18.22
CA SER A 311 -10.40 -8.97 16.94
C SER A 311 -11.25 -10.22 17.12
N ILE A 312 -10.85 -11.11 18.03
CA ILE A 312 -11.60 -12.33 18.36
C ILE A 312 -12.91 -11.98 19.08
N LEU A 313 -12.87 -11.06 20.03
CA LEU A 313 -14.03 -10.61 20.78
C LEU A 313 -15.08 -9.96 19.87
N LEU A 314 -14.67 -8.97 19.04
CA LEU A 314 -15.56 -8.34 18.07
C LEU A 314 -16.10 -9.34 17.04
N GLY A 315 -15.25 -10.28 16.62
CA GLY A 315 -15.65 -11.39 15.76
C GLY A 315 -16.74 -12.25 16.41
N PHE A 316 -16.59 -12.62 17.69
CA PHE A 316 -17.61 -13.35 18.46
C PHE A 316 -18.91 -12.55 18.60
N LEU A 317 -18.82 -11.27 19.00
CA LEU A 317 -20.00 -10.41 19.17
C LEU A 317 -20.73 -10.22 17.84
N SER A 318 -20.00 -9.93 16.78
CA SER A 318 -20.57 -9.80 15.44
C SER A 318 -21.23 -11.08 14.94
N TYR A 319 -20.59 -12.24 15.17
CA TYR A 319 -21.20 -13.54 14.86
C TYR A 319 -22.50 -13.74 15.64
N GLN A 320 -22.49 -13.48 16.96
CA GLN A 320 -23.62 -13.74 17.83
C GLN A 320 -24.82 -12.82 17.54
N PHE A 321 -24.58 -11.52 17.30
CA PHE A 321 -25.62 -10.51 17.23
C PHE A 321 -25.98 -10.08 15.79
N ILE A 322 -25.11 -10.36 14.79
CA ILE A 322 -25.32 -9.92 13.41
C ILE A 322 -25.36 -11.11 12.45
N GLU A 323 -24.32 -11.95 12.42
CA GLU A 323 -24.22 -13.04 11.43
C GLU A 323 -25.30 -14.12 11.63
N LYS A 324 -25.75 -14.35 12.86
CA LYS A 324 -26.82 -15.31 13.19
C LYS A 324 -28.24 -14.82 12.87
N ILE A 325 -28.43 -13.57 12.49
CA ILE A 325 -29.74 -13.05 12.12
C ILE A 325 -30.26 -13.82 10.90
N ASN A 326 -31.39 -14.48 11.05
CA ASN A 326 -32.04 -15.21 9.96
C ASN A 326 -32.81 -14.24 9.07
N PHE A 327 -32.19 -13.83 7.97
CA PHE A 327 -32.87 -13.07 6.93
C PHE A 327 -33.67 -14.01 6.02
N THR A 328 -34.86 -13.57 5.60
CA THR A 328 -35.71 -14.30 4.66
C THR A 328 -34.99 -14.50 3.32
N ARG A 329 -35.09 -15.71 2.77
CA ARG A 329 -34.55 -16.06 1.45
C ARG A 329 -35.65 -15.98 0.41
N TYR A 330 -35.43 -15.17 -0.60
CA TYR A 330 -36.36 -15.01 -1.72
C TYR A 330 -35.87 -15.79 -2.93
N SER A 331 -36.80 -16.18 -3.81
CA SER A 331 -36.51 -17.00 -4.99
C SER A 331 -36.82 -16.30 -6.32
N SER A 332 -37.49 -15.15 -6.29
CA SER A 332 -37.88 -14.37 -7.46
C SER A 332 -37.16 -13.02 -7.50
N TRP A 333 -36.64 -12.63 -8.67
CA TRP A 333 -36.09 -11.31 -8.91
C TRP A 333 -37.03 -10.15 -8.63
N LYS A 334 -38.36 -10.40 -8.77
CA LYS A 334 -39.42 -9.43 -8.43
C LYS A 334 -39.46 -9.09 -6.94
N GLU A 335 -38.81 -9.89 -6.09
CA GLU A 335 -38.79 -9.72 -4.63
C GLU A 335 -37.48 -9.05 -4.13
N ILE A 336 -36.64 -8.57 -5.02
CA ILE A 336 -35.35 -7.94 -4.67
C ILE A 336 -35.54 -6.79 -3.66
N TYR A 337 -36.65 -6.04 -3.79
CA TYR A 337 -36.99 -4.95 -2.88
C TYR A 337 -37.35 -5.39 -1.46
N LYS A 338 -37.50 -6.71 -1.19
CA LYS A 338 -37.72 -7.26 0.14
C LYS A 338 -36.43 -7.71 0.84
N VAL A 339 -35.29 -7.73 0.13
CA VAL A 339 -34.04 -8.29 0.64
C VAL A 339 -33.36 -7.25 1.57
N LYS A 340 -33.64 -7.35 2.88
CA LYS A 340 -33.19 -6.39 3.91
C LYS A 340 -31.67 -6.21 3.94
N SER A 341 -30.88 -7.25 3.69
CA SER A 341 -29.42 -7.18 3.69
C SER A 341 -28.87 -6.25 2.59
N ILE A 342 -29.55 -6.14 1.45
CA ILE A 342 -29.18 -5.20 0.38
C ILE A 342 -29.42 -3.76 0.84
N TYR A 343 -30.55 -3.48 1.51
CA TYR A 343 -30.83 -2.13 2.04
C TYR A 343 -29.81 -1.68 3.08
N LEU A 344 -29.41 -2.59 3.99
CA LEU A 344 -28.39 -2.26 4.99
C LEU A 344 -27.09 -1.79 4.32
N LEU A 345 -26.64 -2.53 3.31
CA LEU A 345 -25.43 -2.19 2.58
C LEU A 345 -25.60 -0.90 1.74
N PHE A 346 -26.78 -0.74 1.12
CA PHE A 346 -27.11 0.45 0.31
C PHE A 346 -27.16 1.74 1.14
N VAL A 347 -27.76 1.71 2.33
CA VAL A 347 -27.79 2.87 3.24
C VAL A 347 -26.38 3.31 3.60
N VAL A 348 -25.52 2.36 3.98
CA VAL A 348 -24.10 2.69 4.32
C VAL A 348 -23.34 3.19 3.11
N PHE A 349 -23.59 2.65 1.92
CA PHE A 349 -23.03 3.16 0.66
C PHE A 349 -23.42 4.62 0.42
N ILE A 350 -24.72 4.98 0.60
CA ILE A 350 -25.16 6.37 0.46
C ILE A 350 -24.50 7.30 1.50
N CYS A 351 -24.38 6.85 2.76
CA CYS A 351 -23.66 7.63 3.78
C CYS A 351 -22.20 7.87 3.35
N ALA A 352 -21.51 6.86 2.87
CA ALA A 352 -20.14 6.99 2.37
C ALA A 352 -20.06 7.94 1.17
N PHE A 353 -20.98 7.82 0.22
CA PHE A 353 -21.05 8.72 -0.93
C PHE A 353 -21.24 10.19 -0.53
N ILE A 354 -22.07 10.47 0.47
CA ILE A 354 -22.22 11.82 1.02
C ILE A 354 -20.90 12.33 1.62
N VAL A 355 -20.20 11.49 2.39
CA VAL A 355 -18.89 11.82 2.95
C VAL A 355 -17.86 12.11 1.86
N GLU A 356 -17.82 11.30 0.80
CA GLU A 356 -16.93 11.54 -0.35
C GLU A 356 -17.24 12.87 -1.04
N LYS A 357 -18.52 13.14 -1.33
CA LYS A 357 -18.96 14.36 -2.06
C LYS A 357 -18.81 15.65 -1.24
N THR A 358 -18.76 15.53 0.08
CA THR A 358 -18.50 16.67 0.99
C THR A 358 -17.01 16.78 1.37
N ASP A 359 -16.12 16.12 0.60
CA ASP A 359 -14.67 16.10 0.84
C ASP A 359 -14.30 15.69 2.29
N GLY A 360 -14.93 14.63 2.81
CA GLY A 360 -14.70 14.18 4.17
C GLY A 360 -15.40 15.05 5.23
N MET A 361 -16.56 15.59 4.90
CA MET A 361 -17.34 16.47 5.81
C MET A 361 -16.55 17.70 6.26
N LYS A 362 -15.91 18.42 5.35
CA LYS A 362 -15.06 19.58 5.65
C LYS A 362 -15.72 20.62 6.56
N PHE A 363 -17.03 20.80 6.46
CA PHE A 363 -17.77 21.75 7.30
C PHE A 363 -17.74 21.42 8.81
N HIS A 364 -17.36 20.19 9.17
CA HIS A 364 -17.21 19.74 10.56
C HIS A 364 -15.92 20.25 11.23
N TYR A 365 -14.93 20.67 10.44
CA TYR A 365 -13.60 21.02 10.94
C TYR A 365 -13.39 22.53 11.00
N SER A 366 -12.58 22.96 11.97
CA SER A 366 -12.23 24.38 12.08
C SER A 366 -11.38 24.85 10.89
N PRO A 367 -11.43 26.15 10.54
CA PRO A 367 -10.61 26.70 9.44
C PRO A 367 -9.12 26.44 9.62
N LYS A 368 -8.58 26.47 10.85
CA LYS A 368 -7.17 26.19 11.15
C LYS A 368 -6.78 24.74 10.84
N VAL A 369 -7.66 23.78 11.13
CA VAL A 369 -7.44 22.37 10.77
C VAL A 369 -7.40 22.20 9.25
N LEU A 370 -8.33 22.84 8.54
CA LEU A 370 -8.39 22.78 7.08
C LEU A 370 -7.17 23.43 6.42
N GLU A 371 -6.71 24.58 6.95
CA GLU A 371 -5.49 25.24 6.48
C GLU A 371 -4.26 24.35 6.67
N ALA A 372 -4.10 23.75 7.85
CA ALA A 372 -2.99 22.84 8.12
C ALA A 372 -2.96 21.66 7.15
N ILE A 373 -4.11 21.04 6.86
CA ILE A 373 -4.19 19.91 5.92
C ILE A 373 -3.95 20.34 4.47
N ALA A 374 -4.40 21.55 4.11
CA ALA A 374 -4.22 22.08 2.76
C ALA A 374 -2.76 22.16 2.35
N GLU A 375 -1.84 22.36 3.31
CA GLU A 375 -0.40 22.38 3.06
C GLU A 375 0.14 21.05 2.50
N SER A 376 -0.50 19.92 2.77
CA SER A 376 -0.10 18.64 2.15
C SER A 376 -0.18 18.64 0.61
N ASN A 377 -1.02 19.50 0.05
CA ASN A 377 -1.20 19.64 -1.41
C ASN A 377 -0.58 20.93 -1.95
N ASN A 378 0.03 21.75 -1.09
CA ASN A 378 0.64 23.02 -1.45
C ASN A 378 2.05 22.80 -2.01
N ALA A 379 2.11 22.22 -3.21
CA ALA A 379 3.33 21.90 -3.94
C ALA A 379 3.64 22.97 -5.01
N ASN A 380 4.81 22.83 -5.64
CA ASN A 380 5.23 23.67 -6.76
C ASN A 380 4.12 23.82 -7.84
N PRO A 381 3.65 25.03 -8.10
CA PRO A 381 2.57 25.28 -9.07
C PRO A 381 2.98 24.98 -10.52
N TYR A 382 4.29 25.02 -10.83
CA TYR A 382 4.82 24.78 -12.18
C TYR A 382 4.84 23.30 -12.56
N LYS A 383 4.71 22.38 -11.59
CA LYS A 383 4.70 20.93 -11.78
C LYS A 383 5.90 20.43 -12.60
N CYS A 384 7.08 20.89 -12.23
CA CYS A 384 8.33 20.59 -12.93
C CYS A 384 8.90 19.21 -12.62
N ASP A 385 8.32 18.46 -11.68
CA ASP A 385 8.77 17.12 -11.36
C ASP A 385 8.32 16.14 -12.45
N SER A 386 9.28 15.65 -13.22
CA SER A 386 9.04 14.58 -14.17
C SER A 386 8.95 13.26 -13.41
N ASN A 387 7.75 12.73 -13.25
CA ASN A 387 7.53 11.30 -12.96
C ASN A 387 7.88 10.45 -14.19
N SER A 388 8.90 10.84 -14.96
CA SER A 388 9.11 10.35 -16.29
C SER A 388 9.40 8.85 -16.28
N ARG A 389 8.40 8.08 -16.70
CA ARG A 389 8.61 6.77 -17.29
C ARG A 389 9.38 6.87 -18.62
N ASN A 390 9.55 8.09 -19.11
CA ASN A 390 10.38 8.43 -20.27
C ASN A 390 11.78 8.75 -19.78
N ARG A 391 12.78 8.10 -20.35
CA ARG A 391 14.21 8.28 -20.07
C ARG A 391 14.75 9.64 -20.56
N ASP A 392 13.91 10.63 -20.80
CA ASP A 392 14.30 11.93 -21.32
C ASP A 392 14.40 12.97 -20.21
N VAL A 393 15.35 13.87 -20.34
CA VAL A 393 15.55 14.99 -19.43
C VAL A 393 14.55 16.08 -19.82
N GLU A 394 13.53 16.32 -19.00
CA GLU A 394 12.55 17.37 -19.21
C GLU A 394 13.06 18.69 -18.64
N GLU A 395 13.22 19.70 -19.50
CA GLU A 395 13.56 21.06 -19.14
C GLU A 395 12.29 21.87 -18.85
N CYS A 396 11.96 22.05 -17.57
CA CYS A 396 10.82 22.89 -17.17
C CYS A 396 11.26 24.35 -17.13
N GLN A 397 10.89 25.13 -18.13
CA GLN A 397 11.26 26.55 -18.26
C GLN A 397 10.22 27.44 -17.57
N ILE A 398 10.68 28.34 -16.71
CA ILE A 398 9.88 29.27 -15.91
C ILE A 398 10.37 30.70 -16.19
N GLY A 399 9.45 31.62 -16.47
CA GLY A 399 9.76 33.01 -16.81
C GLY A 399 10.20 33.21 -18.27
N ASN A 400 11.09 34.18 -18.53
CA ASN A 400 11.54 34.53 -19.87
C ASN A 400 12.51 33.49 -20.43
N LYS A 401 12.09 32.78 -21.48
CA LYS A 401 12.84 31.68 -22.12
C LYS A 401 14.14 32.14 -22.79
N ASN A 402 14.22 33.42 -23.15
CA ASN A 402 15.35 33.97 -23.90
C ASN A 402 16.46 34.53 -22.99
N ASN A 403 16.23 34.61 -21.67
CA ASN A 403 17.16 35.14 -20.70
C ASN A 403 17.25 34.27 -19.45
N ILE A 404 17.80 33.06 -19.60
CA ILE A 404 17.93 32.11 -18.50
C ILE A 404 19.04 32.53 -17.57
N LYS A 405 18.74 32.67 -16.27
CA LYS A 405 19.65 33.12 -15.21
C LYS A 405 20.10 32.01 -14.25
N ALA A 406 19.34 30.94 -14.15
CA ALA A 406 19.73 29.81 -13.28
C ALA A 406 19.12 28.49 -13.78
N ILE A 407 19.78 27.39 -13.45
CA ILE A 407 19.31 26.03 -13.69
C ILE A 407 19.30 25.29 -12.38
N ILE A 408 18.18 24.65 -12.06
CA ILE A 408 18.01 23.81 -10.87
C ILE A 408 18.03 22.35 -11.34
N ILE A 409 18.83 21.50 -10.71
CA ILE A 409 18.93 20.09 -11.03
C ILE A 409 18.87 19.25 -9.76
N GLY A 410 18.07 18.18 -9.77
CA GLY A 410 18.01 17.25 -8.66
C GLY A 410 16.82 16.31 -8.66
N ASP A 411 16.40 15.95 -7.45
CA ASP A 411 15.24 15.08 -7.21
C ASP A 411 13.97 15.89 -6.86
N SER A 412 13.02 15.29 -6.15
CA SER A 412 11.78 15.96 -5.72
C SER A 412 12.01 17.17 -4.79
N HIS A 413 13.19 17.27 -4.13
CA HIS A 413 13.55 18.45 -3.37
C HIS A 413 13.93 19.62 -4.28
N ALA A 414 14.49 19.37 -5.47
CA ALA A 414 14.71 20.39 -6.48
C ALA A 414 13.38 20.97 -6.97
N ASP A 415 12.39 20.12 -7.25
CA ASP A 415 11.03 20.58 -7.56
C ASP A 415 10.44 21.41 -6.43
N SER A 416 10.53 20.93 -5.20
CA SER A 416 9.99 21.60 -4.00
C SER A 416 10.57 22.99 -3.77
N LEU A 417 11.84 23.25 -4.13
CA LEU A 417 12.53 24.53 -3.94
C LEU A 417 12.53 25.40 -5.21
N THR A 418 11.96 24.94 -6.30
CA THR A 418 11.98 25.64 -7.59
C THR A 418 11.43 27.06 -7.48
N THR A 419 10.31 27.27 -6.77
CA THR A 419 9.72 28.61 -6.63
C THR A 419 10.49 29.53 -5.71
N ALA A 420 11.21 29.00 -4.71
CA ALA A 420 12.12 29.82 -3.89
C ALA A 420 13.26 30.41 -4.73
N VAL A 421 13.85 29.58 -5.60
CA VAL A 421 14.89 30.04 -6.54
C VAL A 421 14.28 30.98 -7.60
N ALA A 422 13.13 30.62 -8.19
CA ALA A 422 12.46 31.44 -9.18
C ALA A 422 12.12 32.83 -8.65
N SER A 423 11.74 32.94 -7.38
CA SER A 423 11.40 34.20 -6.72
C SER A 423 12.62 35.11 -6.45
N ALA A 424 13.84 34.63 -6.66
CA ALA A 424 15.04 35.45 -6.61
C ALA A 424 15.23 36.30 -7.88
N PHE A 425 14.50 36.01 -8.96
CA PHE A 425 14.64 36.66 -10.27
C PHE A 425 13.37 37.40 -10.70
N ASP A 426 13.51 38.40 -11.57
CA ASP A 426 12.38 39.06 -12.24
C ASP A 426 11.89 38.20 -13.43
N LEU A 427 10.93 37.32 -13.17
CA LEU A 427 10.42 36.36 -14.15
C LEU A 427 9.77 37.00 -15.40
N LYS A 428 9.51 38.32 -15.42
CA LYS A 428 9.05 39.03 -16.63
C LYS A 428 10.21 39.20 -17.63
N ASN A 429 11.40 39.49 -17.12
CA ASN A 429 12.60 39.78 -17.90
C ASN A 429 13.63 38.64 -17.87
N GLU A 430 13.55 37.77 -16.88
CA GLU A 430 14.48 36.68 -16.61
C GLU A 430 13.77 35.34 -16.51
N GLY A 431 14.49 34.25 -16.70
CA GLY A 431 13.95 32.91 -16.57
C GLY A 431 14.87 31.94 -15.87
N ILE A 432 14.32 30.82 -15.42
CA ILE A 432 15.06 29.69 -14.88
C ILE A 432 14.62 28.39 -15.55
N ILE A 433 15.47 27.37 -15.45
CA ILE A 433 15.14 26.01 -15.87
C ILE A 433 15.19 25.10 -14.65
N SER A 434 14.14 24.27 -14.45
CA SER A 434 14.13 23.21 -13.46
C SER A 434 14.20 21.85 -14.17
N ILE A 435 15.16 21.00 -13.73
CA ILE A 435 15.39 19.65 -14.23
C ILE A 435 15.30 18.71 -13.03
N ALA A 436 14.08 18.53 -12.53
CA ALA A 436 13.79 17.68 -11.38
C ALA A 436 13.24 16.32 -11.81
N THR A 437 13.71 15.25 -11.18
CA THR A 437 13.15 13.91 -11.39
C THR A 437 12.99 13.23 -10.04
N ALA A 438 11.73 12.90 -9.68
CA ALA A 438 11.43 12.26 -8.40
C ALA A 438 12.31 11.04 -8.13
N SER A 439 12.84 10.94 -6.91
CA SER A 439 13.70 9.83 -6.45
C SER A 439 14.97 9.61 -7.30
N CYS A 440 15.49 10.65 -7.97
CA CYS A 440 16.74 10.56 -8.73
C CYS A 440 17.64 11.77 -8.45
N PRO A 441 18.53 11.70 -7.43
CA PRO A 441 19.49 12.77 -7.15
C PRO A 441 20.48 12.91 -8.29
N PHE A 442 20.96 14.13 -8.53
CA PHE A 442 21.97 14.35 -9.57
C PHE A 442 23.37 14.01 -9.07
N LEU A 443 23.75 12.77 -9.26
CA LEU A 443 25.09 12.23 -8.97
C LEU A 443 25.52 11.31 -10.12
N VAL A 444 26.75 11.45 -10.59
CA VAL A 444 27.30 10.54 -11.61
C VAL A 444 27.65 9.17 -10.99
N ASN A 445 27.61 8.12 -11.80
CA ASN A 445 28.00 6.75 -11.42
C ASN A 445 27.18 6.13 -10.27
N ILE A 446 25.94 6.58 -10.06
CA ILE A 446 25.02 5.98 -9.06
C ILE A 446 23.73 5.50 -9.69
N ASN A 447 23.09 4.54 -9.02
CA ASN A 447 21.73 4.14 -9.26
C ASN A 447 20.93 4.03 -7.94
N ILE A 448 19.60 3.90 -8.02
CA ILE A 448 18.72 3.82 -6.86
C ILE A 448 17.97 2.50 -6.87
N GLU A 449 17.85 1.82 -5.71
CA GLU A 449 17.24 0.50 -5.56
C GLU A 449 15.86 0.39 -6.20
N ASP A 450 14.99 1.37 -5.97
CA ASP A 450 13.62 1.38 -6.48
C ASP A 450 13.51 1.58 -8.01
N ARG A 451 14.63 1.92 -8.69
CA ARG A 451 14.68 2.25 -10.11
C ARG A 451 15.56 1.33 -10.95
N LEU A 452 16.06 0.23 -10.37
CA LEU A 452 17.00 -0.69 -11.06
C LEU A 452 16.42 -1.36 -12.32
N ASN A 453 15.10 -1.47 -12.45
CA ASN A 453 14.48 -2.33 -13.47
C ASN A 453 13.83 -1.60 -14.65
N ASN A 454 13.48 -0.31 -14.57
CA ASN A 454 12.74 0.37 -15.66
C ASN A 454 13.09 1.84 -15.93
N ASP A 455 13.55 2.60 -14.92
CA ASP A 455 13.85 4.04 -15.06
C ASP A 455 15.19 4.33 -14.39
N ASP A 456 16.25 3.86 -15.02
CA ASP A 456 17.61 3.90 -14.56
C ASP A 456 18.09 5.35 -14.28
N CYS A 457 18.21 5.69 -12.98
CA CYS A 457 18.71 7.00 -12.55
C CYS A 457 20.13 7.27 -13.09
N TYR A 458 20.93 6.22 -13.32
CA TYR A 458 22.24 6.34 -13.95
C TYR A 458 22.13 6.91 -15.37
N SER A 459 21.25 6.38 -16.21
CA SER A 459 21.04 6.85 -17.58
C SER A 459 20.49 8.29 -17.62
N ILE A 460 19.58 8.63 -16.69
CA ILE A 460 19.04 10.00 -16.56
C ILE A 460 20.18 10.97 -16.22
N ASN A 461 21.05 10.60 -15.27
CA ASN A 461 22.15 11.46 -14.85
C ASN A 461 23.24 11.62 -15.93
N LEU A 462 23.48 10.61 -16.76
CA LEU A 462 24.34 10.75 -17.93
C LEU A 462 23.79 11.79 -18.92
N LYS A 463 22.50 11.73 -19.24
CA LYS A 463 21.86 12.72 -20.14
C LYS A 463 21.86 14.14 -19.56
N ARG A 464 21.63 14.27 -18.23
CA ARG A 464 21.75 15.58 -17.54
C ARG A 464 23.16 16.16 -17.68
N LEU A 465 24.15 15.29 -17.53
CA LEU A 465 25.55 15.69 -17.65
C LEU A 465 25.93 16.06 -19.09
N GLU A 466 25.49 15.26 -20.08
CA GLU A 466 25.65 15.58 -21.50
C GLU A 466 25.02 16.92 -21.87
N LEU A 467 23.83 17.22 -21.33
CA LEU A 467 23.18 18.52 -21.53
C LEU A 467 24.04 19.68 -21.02
N ILE A 468 24.64 19.54 -19.86
CA ILE A 468 25.52 20.57 -19.26
C ILE A 468 26.83 20.68 -20.08
N GLU A 469 27.45 19.55 -20.39
CA GLU A 469 28.72 19.51 -21.13
C GLU A 469 28.59 19.95 -22.61
N SER A 470 27.38 19.91 -23.17
CA SER A 470 27.10 20.44 -24.51
C SER A 470 27.32 21.94 -24.64
N LYS A 471 27.58 22.64 -23.53
CA LYS A 471 27.74 24.09 -23.42
C LYS A 471 26.52 24.91 -23.84
N LYS A 472 25.36 24.28 -24.04
CA LYS A 472 24.09 24.97 -24.34
C LYS A 472 23.77 26.05 -23.29
N TYR A 473 24.17 25.79 -22.05
CA TYR A 473 23.93 26.65 -20.90
C TYR A 473 25.23 27.10 -20.23
N ALA A 474 26.32 27.25 -20.96
CA ALA A 474 27.61 27.71 -20.40
C ALA A 474 27.45 29.06 -19.69
N ASN A 475 28.18 29.20 -18.57
CA ASN A 475 28.20 30.39 -17.70
C ASN A 475 26.87 30.66 -16.95
N ILE A 476 25.83 29.84 -17.09
CA ILE A 476 24.61 29.99 -16.30
C ILE A 476 24.80 29.27 -14.97
N PRO A 477 24.48 29.89 -13.82
CA PRO A 477 24.50 29.24 -12.51
C PRO A 477 23.71 27.94 -12.45
N ILE A 478 24.30 26.86 -11.95
CA ILE A 478 23.66 25.56 -11.75
C ILE A 478 23.56 25.29 -10.27
N ILE A 479 22.33 24.97 -9.79
CA ILE A 479 22.02 24.74 -8.39
C ILE A 479 21.61 23.28 -8.22
N LEU A 480 22.43 22.51 -7.52
CA LEU A 480 22.13 21.11 -7.16
C LEU A 480 21.31 21.08 -5.88
N ILE A 481 20.13 20.49 -5.95
CA ILE A 481 19.22 20.33 -4.82
C ILE A 481 18.74 18.88 -4.79
N SER A 482 19.09 18.13 -3.76
CA SER A 482 18.68 16.72 -3.63
C SER A 482 18.56 16.29 -2.18
N ARG A 483 17.63 15.37 -1.92
CA ARG A 483 17.44 14.72 -0.61
C ARG A 483 18.49 13.62 -0.38
N LEU A 484 19.77 13.94 -0.44
CA LEU A 484 20.86 12.95 -0.34
C LEU A 484 20.84 12.16 0.98
N THR A 485 20.28 12.72 2.05
CA THR A 485 20.18 12.09 3.37
C THR A 485 19.40 10.77 3.31
N VAL A 486 18.28 10.73 2.59
CA VAL A 486 17.43 9.52 2.52
C VAL A 486 18.14 8.38 1.79
N TYR A 487 18.91 8.69 0.78
CA TYR A 487 19.63 7.68 -0.01
C TYR A 487 20.79 7.06 0.77
N LEU A 488 21.42 7.83 1.65
CA LEU A 488 22.54 7.37 2.48
C LEU A 488 22.10 6.75 3.80
N GLU A 489 21.23 7.44 4.55
CA GLU A 489 20.84 7.08 5.91
C GLU A 489 19.52 6.31 5.96
N GLY A 490 18.85 6.16 4.82
CA GLY A 490 17.51 5.53 4.74
C GLY A 490 16.39 6.47 5.17
N GLN A 491 15.18 5.93 5.19
CA GLN A 491 13.98 6.69 5.53
C GLN A 491 14.06 7.28 6.95
N ASN A 492 13.41 8.44 7.16
CA ASN A 492 13.27 9.07 8.48
C ASN A 492 11.88 8.92 9.07
N ASP A 493 10.87 8.60 8.26
CA ASP A 493 9.52 8.37 8.73
C ASP A 493 9.48 7.23 9.77
N ALA A 494 8.92 7.52 10.95
CA ALA A 494 8.97 6.60 12.09
C ALA A 494 8.26 5.27 11.82
N GLU A 495 7.21 5.27 11.00
CA GLU A 495 6.49 4.06 10.61
C GLU A 495 7.32 3.20 9.66
N ARG A 496 7.91 3.81 8.64
CA ARG A 496 8.79 3.11 7.70
C ARG A 496 10.03 2.56 8.38
N VAL A 497 10.66 3.34 9.26
CA VAL A 497 11.85 2.89 10.03
C VAL A 497 11.51 1.69 10.91
N ARG A 498 10.32 1.65 11.51
CA ARG A 498 9.87 0.51 12.33
C ARG A 498 9.68 -0.76 11.50
N ASN A 499 9.14 -0.64 10.30
CA ASN A 499 8.78 -1.78 9.46
C ASN A 499 9.93 -2.29 8.59
N GLU A 500 10.81 -1.41 8.12
CA GLU A 500 11.84 -1.71 7.11
C GLU A 500 13.26 -1.49 7.62
N GLY A 501 13.40 -0.82 8.76
CA GLY A 501 14.68 -0.32 9.24
C GLY A 501 15.23 0.83 8.39
N ARG A 502 16.37 1.37 8.79
CA ARG A 502 17.09 2.39 8.01
C ARG A 502 18.06 1.69 7.06
N LYS A 503 17.73 1.68 5.77
CA LYS A 503 18.57 1.07 4.73
C LYS A 503 18.92 2.14 3.68
N SER A 504 20.19 2.19 3.28
CA SER A 504 20.60 2.98 2.12
C SER A 504 19.98 2.40 0.84
N SER A 505 19.53 3.27 -0.05
CA SER A 505 19.02 2.89 -1.37
C SER A 505 20.00 3.20 -2.51
N LEU A 506 21.21 3.69 -2.21
CA LEU A 506 22.24 3.97 -3.22
C LEU A 506 22.96 2.70 -3.69
N TYR A 507 23.09 2.59 -5.00
CA TYR A 507 23.92 1.61 -5.71
C TYR A 507 24.92 2.33 -6.60
N PHE A 508 26.10 1.74 -6.78
CA PHE A 508 27.12 2.27 -7.69
C PHE A 508 27.14 1.47 -9.00
N ALA A 509 27.85 1.98 -10.02
CA ALA A 509 27.78 1.56 -11.42
C ALA A 509 27.73 0.03 -11.70
N ASN A 510 28.20 -0.79 -10.77
CA ASN A 510 28.17 -2.26 -10.89
C ASN A 510 26.99 -2.93 -10.14
N ASN A 511 26.00 -2.15 -9.70
CA ASN A 511 24.84 -2.62 -8.91
C ASN A 511 25.23 -3.45 -7.66
N GLN A 512 26.42 -3.24 -7.11
CA GLN A 512 26.89 -3.92 -5.91
C GLN A 512 26.48 -3.14 -4.65
N LYS A 513 25.91 -3.88 -3.66
CA LYS A 513 25.80 -3.37 -2.30
C LYS A 513 27.19 -3.24 -1.68
N VAL A 514 27.46 -2.08 -1.13
CA VAL A 514 28.74 -1.76 -0.48
C VAL A 514 28.53 -1.61 1.04
N SER A 515 29.61 -1.75 1.82
CA SER A 515 29.55 -1.47 3.26
C SER A 515 29.23 0.00 3.53
N LYS A 516 28.76 0.33 4.74
CA LYS A 516 28.37 1.71 5.09
C LYS A 516 29.55 2.70 4.96
N ASP A 517 30.75 2.29 5.30
CA ASP A 517 31.95 3.15 5.19
C ASP A 517 32.35 3.38 3.74
N GLN A 518 32.29 2.34 2.90
CA GLN A 518 32.51 2.47 1.46
C GLN A 518 31.44 3.36 0.80
N LEU A 519 30.20 3.32 1.30
CA LEU A 519 29.10 4.13 0.79
C LEU A 519 29.43 5.63 0.88
N TYR A 520 29.90 6.10 2.02
CA TYR A 520 30.26 7.52 2.18
C TYR A 520 31.44 7.92 1.29
N THR A 521 32.46 7.07 1.20
CA THR A 521 33.64 7.32 0.34
C THR A 521 33.26 7.40 -1.14
N LEU A 522 32.43 6.48 -1.60
CA LEU A 522 31.96 6.46 -2.99
C LEU A 522 31.00 7.61 -3.30
N THR A 523 30.16 8.00 -2.34
CA THR A 523 29.30 9.18 -2.49
C THR A 523 30.12 10.47 -2.58
N HIS A 524 31.17 10.63 -1.75
CA HIS A 524 32.09 11.76 -1.87
C HIS A 524 32.74 11.81 -3.27
N LYS A 525 33.26 10.67 -3.75
CA LYS A 525 33.85 10.58 -5.09
C LYS A 525 32.88 10.94 -6.19
N SER A 526 31.64 10.39 -6.13
CA SER A 526 30.59 10.66 -7.11
C SER A 526 30.14 12.12 -7.10
N LEU A 527 29.97 12.71 -5.91
CA LEU A 527 29.57 14.11 -5.77
C LEU A 527 30.69 15.06 -6.24
N ALA A 528 31.94 14.80 -5.86
CA ALA A 528 33.09 15.59 -6.33
C ALA A 528 33.23 15.50 -7.86
N ASP A 529 33.12 14.31 -8.45
CA ASP A 529 33.14 14.17 -9.92
C ASP A 529 32.00 14.98 -10.58
N THR A 530 30.78 14.90 -10.04
CA THR A 530 29.64 15.67 -10.54
C THR A 530 29.93 17.19 -10.47
N LEU A 531 30.29 17.69 -9.29
CA LEU A 531 30.53 19.12 -9.09
C LEU A 531 31.68 19.64 -9.93
N CYS A 532 32.84 18.94 -9.96
CA CYS A 532 34.00 19.35 -10.73
C CYS A 532 33.74 19.37 -12.25
N ARG A 533 32.88 18.46 -12.75
CA ARG A 533 32.51 18.48 -14.18
C ARG A 533 31.63 19.67 -14.52
N ILE A 534 30.67 20.00 -13.68
CA ILE A 534 29.78 21.15 -13.87
C ILE A 534 30.58 22.46 -13.75
N SER A 535 31.43 22.58 -12.73
CA SER A 535 32.18 23.81 -12.42
C SER A 535 33.20 24.18 -13.50
N LYS A 536 33.50 23.31 -14.46
CA LYS A 536 34.35 23.65 -15.62
C LYS A 536 33.71 24.70 -16.54
N THR A 537 32.42 24.74 -16.61
CA THR A 537 31.66 25.57 -17.56
C THR A 537 30.66 26.50 -16.90
N ASN A 538 30.28 26.24 -15.64
CA ASN A 538 29.16 26.91 -14.97
C ASN A 538 29.48 27.26 -13.52
N PRO A 539 29.11 28.44 -13.01
CA PRO A 539 29.05 28.68 -11.57
C PRO A 539 28.19 27.64 -10.91
N THR A 540 28.72 26.94 -9.91
CA THR A 540 28.05 25.76 -9.35
C THR A 540 27.70 25.98 -7.88
N TYR A 541 26.47 25.67 -7.53
CA TYR A 541 25.91 25.76 -6.18
C TYR A 541 25.34 24.42 -5.75
N ILE A 542 25.45 24.09 -4.47
CA ILE A 542 24.83 22.89 -3.89
C ILE A 542 24.20 23.21 -2.55
N THR A 543 22.97 22.73 -2.33
CA THR A 543 22.30 22.92 -1.05
C THR A 543 22.66 21.82 -0.05
N TYR A 544 22.85 22.20 1.22
CA TYR A 544 22.78 21.25 2.32
C TYR A 544 21.35 20.68 2.45
N PRO A 545 21.20 19.50 3.09
CA PRO A 545 19.88 18.90 3.30
C PRO A 545 18.92 19.84 4.05
N VAL A 546 17.67 19.88 3.61
CA VAL A 546 16.57 20.46 4.38
C VAL A 546 16.33 19.58 5.62
N PRO A 547 15.98 20.16 6.79
CA PRO A 547 15.63 19.38 7.97
C PRO A 547 14.47 18.39 7.69
N GLU A 548 14.67 17.11 8.04
CA GLU A 548 13.70 16.03 7.82
C GLU A 548 13.08 15.61 9.14
N PHE A 549 11.75 15.68 9.25
CA PHE A 549 10.99 15.23 10.42
C PHE A 549 10.62 13.75 10.29
N SER A 550 10.50 13.06 11.42
CA SER A 550 10.07 11.65 11.47
C SER A 550 8.54 11.47 11.37
N MET A 551 7.80 12.54 11.15
CA MET A 551 6.34 12.57 11.10
C MET A 551 5.84 13.46 9.94
N ASN A 552 4.63 13.20 9.47
CA ASN A 552 3.95 14.08 8.51
C ASN A 552 3.49 15.36 9.22
N ILE A 553 4.11 16.49 8.92
CA ILE A 553 3.93 17.76 9.63
C ILE A 553 2.50 18.31 9.51
N PRO A 554 1.93 18.51 8.31
CA PRO A 554 0.55 18.99 8.17
C PRO A 554 -0.46 18.13 8.95
N LYS A 555 -0.32 16.81 8.82
CA LYS A 555 -1.21 15.85 9.50
C LYS A 555 -1.07 15.91 11.02
N THR A 556 0.15 16.06 11.53
CA THR A 556 0.41 16.13 12.97
C THR A 556 -0.13 17.44 13.56
N ILE A 557 0.12 18.57 12.89
CA ILE A 557 -0.42 19.88 13.33
C ILE A 557 -1.95 19.88 13.27
N ALA A 558 -2.54 19.33 12.19
CA ALA A 558 -3.99 19.22 12.08
C ALA A 558 -4.60 18.33 13.19
N LYS A 559 -3.95 17.20 13.52
CA LYS A 559 -4.37 16.35 14.66
C LYS A 559 -4.26 17.09 15.99
N ASN A 560 -3.17 17.84 16.22
CA ASN A 560 -3.01 18.64 17.42
C ASN A 560 -4.14 19.68 17.58
N LEU A 561 -4.48 20.36 16.50
CA LEU A 561 -5.58 21.33 16.47
C LEU A 561 -6.95 20.66 16.68
N PHE A 562 -7.18 19.51 16.03
CA PHE A 562 -8.46 18.81 16.08
C PHE A 562 -8.72 18.17 17.46
N PHE A 563 -7.68 17.59 18.07
CA PHE A 563 -7.79 16.91 19.37
C PHE A 563 -7.38 17.79 20.57
N ASN A 564 -7.07 19.06 20.33
CA ASN A 564 -6.52 19.98 21.35
C ASN A 564 -5.31 19.37 22.08
N ARG A 565 -4.34 18.85 21.31
CA ARG A 565 -3.10 18.25 21.82
C ARG A 565 -1.91 19.15 21.54
N SER A 566 -0.81 18.93 22.25
CA SER A 566 0.45 19.66 22.09
C SER A 566 1.62 18.74 21.74
N THR A 567 1.42 17.80 20.81
CA THR A 567 2.54 16.97 20.34
C THR A 567 3.61 17.88 19.70
N PRO A 568 4.86 17.83 20.17
CA PRO A 568 5.92 18.65 19.61
C PRO A 568 6.11 18.38 18.11
N THR A 569 6.19 19.44 17.32
CA THR A 569 6.44 19.39 15.88
C THR A 569 7.77 20.07 15.51
N THR A 570 8.58 20.46 16.49
CA THR A 570 9.92 20.98 16.31
C THR A 570 10.95 19.86 16.49
N MET A 571 12.15 20.09 15.96
CA MET A 571 13.32 19.21 16.09
C MET A 571 14.51 20.03 16.52
N SER A 572 15.36 19.52 17.43
CA SER A 572 16.59 20.23 17.79
C SER A 572 17.56 20.30 16.59
N TYR A 573 18.39 21.33 16.53
CA TYR A 573 19.45 21.42 15.52
C TYR A 573 20.46 20.29 15.66
N GLU A 574 20.66 19.81 16.88
CA GLU A 574 21.51 18.66 17.17
C GLU A 574 20.95 17.37 16.53
N ASP A 575 19.64 17.11 16.64
CA ASP A 575 19.02 15.94 15.99
C ASP A 575 19.13 16.02 14.46
N TYR A 576 18.99 17.23 13.90
CA TYR A 576 19.24 17.44 12.47
C TYR A 576 20.69 17.12 12.10
N LEU A 577 21.66 17.59 12.88
CA LEU A 577 23.08 17.31 12.65
C LEU A 577 23.42 15.83 12.83
N ASN A 578 22.86 15.17 13.86
CA ASN A 578 23.06 13.73 14.10
C ASN A 578 22.71 12.89 12.87
N ARG A 579 21.73 13.32 12.08
CA ARG A 579 21.35 12.65 10.83
C ARG A 579 22.12 13.13 9.61
N SER A 580 22.51 14.40 9.55
CA SER A 580 23.03 15.03 8.32
C SER A 580 24.53 15.35 8.33
N SER A 581 25.22 15.31 9.49
CA SER A 581 26.59 15.78 9.65
C SER A 581 27.59 15.14 8.68
N LYS A 582 27.54 13.82 8.50
CA LYS A 582 28.43 13.10 7.58
C LYS A 582 28.24 13.55 6.13
N LEU A 583 26.97 13.70 5.73
CA LEU A 583 26.66 14.19 4.38
C LEU A 583 27.07 15.65 4.21
N ARG A 584 26.85 16.49 5.23
CA ARG A 584 27.29 17.90 5.20
C ARG A 584 28.81 18.00 5.02
N ASP A 585 29.59 17.17 5.70
CA ASP A 585 31.06 17.09 5.54
C ASP A 585 31.44 16.67 4.10
N ILE A 586 30.76 15.68 3.53
CA ILE A 586 30.94 15.26 2.13
C ILE A 586 30.64 16.40 1.17
N ILE A 587 29.53 17.10 1.33
CA ILE A 587 29.13 18.25 0.50
C ILE A 587 30.18 19.35 0.60
N GLN A 588 30.60 19.69 1.83
CA GLN A 588 31.61 20.75 2.07
C GLN A 588 32.94 20.43 1.37
N LYS A 589 33.46 19.22 1.57
CA LYS A 589 34.72 18.77 0.96
C LYS A 589 34.64 18.75 -0.56
N SER A 590 33.55 18.21 -1.13
CA SER A 590 33.34 18.16 -2.58
C SER A 590 33.20 19.55 -3.18
N ALA A 591 32.50 20.46 -2.52
CA ALA A 591 32.34 21.84 -2.96
C ALA A 591 33.68 22.59 -2.95
N GLN A 592 34.46 22.49 -1.87
CA GLN A 592 35.79 23.09 -1.77
C GLN A 592 36.74 22.57 -2.85
N GLN A 593 36.75 21.27 -3.09
CA GLN A 593 37.56 20.62 -4.11
C GLN A 593 37.29 21.14 -5.52
N CYS A 594 36.00 21.44 -5.81
CA CYS A 594 35.56 21.77 -7.17
C CYS A 594 35.20 23.25 -7.38
N GLY A 595 35.45 24.13 -6.40
CA GLY A 595 35.13 25.55 -6.49
C GLY A 595 33.61 25.84 -6.51
N ALA A 596 32.79 24.95 -5.94
CA ALA A 596 31.37 25.15 -5.81
C ALA A 596 31.00 25.87 -4.50
N THR A 597 29.89 26.61 -4.51
CA THR A 597 29.36 27.33 -3.35
C THR A 597 28.27 26.53 -2.67
N THR A 598 28.32 26.43 -1.33
CA THR A 598 27.29 25.75 -0.55
C THR A 598 26.18 26.71 -0.10
N ILE A 599 24.94 26.27 -0.14
CA ILE A 599 23.74 27.00 0.36
C ILE A 599 23.15 26.20 1.53
N ASP A 600 22.97 26.85 2.69
CA ASP A 600 22.48 26.19 3.89
C ASP A 600 21.04 26.61 4.25
N PRO A 601 20.02 25.80 3.90
CA PRO A 601 18.64 26.06 4.30
C PRO A 601 18.41 26.07 5.82
N ALA A 602 19.24 25.36 6.59
CA ALA A 602 19.08 25.26 8.04
C ALA A 602 19.33 26.60 8.75
N GLN A 603 20.07 27.55 8.14
CA GLN A 603 20.23 28.89 8.70
C GLN A 603 18.90 29.63 8.87
N VAL A 604 17.93 29.37 7.99
CA VAL A 604 16.58 29.96 8.04
C VAL A 604 15.60 29.02 8.77
N LEU A 605 15.71 27.71 8.49
CA LEU A 605 14.74 26.74 8.99
C LEU A 605 15.01 26.26 10.42
N CYS A 606 16.19 26.57 10.99
CA CYS A 606 16.53 26.18 12.36
C CYS A 606 16.95 27.39 13.21
N PRO A 607 16.11 28.44 13.37
CA PRO A 607 16.42 29.60 14.19
C PRO A 607 16.62 29.18 15.65
N ALA A 608 17.56 29.81 16.35
CA ALA A 608 17.84 29.57 17.75
C ALA A 608 18.06 28.09 18.13
N ASN A 609 18.74 27.33 17.25
CA ASN A 609 19.00 25.90 17.42
C ASN A 609 17.76 24.99 17.47
N GLN A 610 16.62 25.47 16.97
CA GLN A 610 15.39 24.70 16.84
C GLN A 610 14.92 24.73 15.38
N CYS A 611 14.84 23.56 14.74
CA CYS A 611 14.28 23.44 13.40
C CYS A 611 12.75 23.52 13.50
N ILE A 612 12.16 24.48 12.78
CA ILE A 612 10.73 24.77 12.80
C ILE A 612 10.00 23.93 11.75
N SER A 613 8.81 23.48 12.09
CA SER A 613 7.89 22.80 11.17
C SER A 613 6.72 23.67 10.72
N SER A 614 6.54 24.82 11.40
CA SER A 614 5.50 25.79 11.09
C SER A 614 6.02 27.21 11.27
N TYR A 615 5.46 28.14 10.52
CA TYR A 615 5.73 29.58 10.64
C TYR A 615 4.38 30.31 10.75
N GLN A 616 4.24 31.20 11.72
CA GLN A 616 3.00 31.92 12.02
C GLN A 616 1.76 30.99 12.18
N GLY A 617 1.99 29.79 12.75
CA GLY A 617 0.92 28.80 12.98
C GLY A 617 0.55 27.94 11.76
N ARG A 618 1.12 28.18 10.59
CA ARG A 618 0.89 27.44 9.36
C ARG A 618 2.06 26.47 9.10
N PRO A 619 1.81 25.19 8.71
CA PRO A 619 2.88 24.26 8.35
C PRO A 619 3.74 24.79 7.21
N ILE A 620 5.06 24.56 7.28
CA ILE A 620 5.99 24.92 6.21
C ILE A 620 6.44 23.70 5.39
N TYR A 621 5.93 22.52 5.73
CA TYR A 621 6.15 21.27 5.01
C TYR A 621 4.83 20.74 4.45
N ARG A 622 4.89 19.98 3.35
CA ARG A 622 3.75 19.25 2.81
C ARG A 622 3.66 17.79 3.29
N ASP A 623 4.76 17.30 3.86
CA ASP A 623 4.88 15.97 4.49
C ASP A 623 5.89 16.02 5.65
N GLY A 624 6.87 15.12 5.74
CA GLY A 624 7.93 15.13 6.76
C GLY A 624 9.24 15.77 6.29
N ASP A 625 9.41 15.99 4.98
CA ASP A 625 10.70 16.38 4.40
C ASP A 625 10.62 17.38 3.24
N HIS A 626 9.55 17.39 2.48
CA HIS A 626 9.37 18.38 1.41
C HIS A 626 8.77 19.67 1.96
N LEU A 627 9.41 20.80 1.71
CA LEU A 627 8.81 22.10 2.00
C LEU A 627 7.56 22.32 1.16
N SER A 628 6.54 22.93 1.76
CA SER A 628 5.38 23.44 1.03
C SER A 628 5.74 24.70 0.25
N GLU A 629 4.86 25.13 -0.65
CA GLU A 629 5.02 26.39 -1.38
C GLU A 629 5.08 27.60 -0.42
N TYR A 630 4.40 27.53 0.71
CA TYR A 630 4.51 28.52 1.76
C TYR A 630 5.88 28.48 2.45
N GLY A 631 6.37 27.27 2.76
CA GLY A 631 7.62 27.06 3.48
C GLY A 631 8.86 27.38 2.63
N ASN A 632 8.87 26.99 1.35
CA ASN A 632 10.01 27.22 0.50
C ASN A 632 10.31 28.72 0.28
N LYS A 633 9.26 29.56 0.27
CA LYS A 633 9.43 31.02 0.13
C LYS A 633 10.21 31.68 1.26
N LEU A 634 10.31 31.03 2.41
CA LEU A 634 11.18 31.50 3.49
C LEU A 634 12.66 31.49 3.08
N LEU A 635 13.02 30.66 2.10
CA LEU A 635 14.39 30.53 1.59
C LEU A 635 14.69 31.51 0.44
N THR A 636 13.71 32.22 -0.11
CA THR A 636 13.93 33.21 -1.20
C THR A 636 15.04 34.21 -0.90
N PRO A 637 15.14 34.85 0.30
CA PRO A 637 16.21 35.77 0.61
C PRO A 637 17.62 35.13 0.56
N THR A 638 17.72 33.85 0.96
CA THR A 638 18.97 33.09 0.92
C THR A 638 19.43 32.87 -0.52
N PHE A 639 18.51 32.40 -1.40
CA PHE A 639 18.83 32.21 -2.81
C PHE A 639 19.18 33.54 -3.50
N LYS A 640 18.41 34.59 -3.24
CA LYS A 640 18.65 35.91 -3.80
C LYS A 640 20.05 36.42 -3.45
N LYS A 641 20.43 36.43 -2.16
CA LYS A 641 21.73 36.85 -1.69
C LYS A 641 22.90 36.03 -2.27
N THR A 642 22.67 34.76 -2.58
CA THR A 642 23.74 33.86 -3.04
C THR A 642 23.91 33.90 -4.55
N LEU A 643 22.85 34.24 -5.31
CA LEU A 643 22.87 34.24 -6.78
C LEU A 643 23.06 35.63 -7.39
N GLU A 644 22.93 36.70 -6.60
CA GLU A 644 23.38 38.08 -6.92
C GLU A 644 24.89 38.21 -6.74
#